data_1d21ad929b91363cb52a39778cc015ab
#
_entry.id   1d21ad929b91363cb52a39778cc015ab
#
_cell.length_a   1.000
_cell.length_b   1.000
_cell.length_c   1.000
_cell.angle_alpha   90.00
_cell.angle_beta   90.00
_cell.angle_gamma   90.00
#
_symmetry.space_group_name_H-M   'P 1'
#
loop_
_entity.id
_entity.type
_entity.pdbx_description
1 polymer ?
#
loop_
_entity_poly.entity_id
_entity_poly.type
_entity_poly.pdbx_seq_one_letter_code
_entity_poly.pdbx_strand_id
1 'polypeptide(L)'
;MNITRSAAFLAPILVCAHPAAKAATNEVADLGTVLVEGTALSRYRPATVSGATFTDAPPEELPTVVDALTEDYIREHNPTDLHDLLRYVPGIETGGKSLLVRNPGQFSIRGMGGTEPAFDGVLPIGRGAGLFMDPFLMERVEIVKGPIGSLAGGAGGSQNASGGGGAVNLYLKSARLDKDEIGLQANTSVGKHTFRQRGMVDVNETALEGKTAVRVIGTADYYEPTYIHQGIQKGARPRESFTVAPSVIAQAGDDVTMGVKSMFQYTDQPGYIGVPVYRGHPGGGYHWYESSCRRGDRATYESFMVNPWLDWQVTEDWLLKFGAGMMFSSWDFSMQEPYNGTGEELLNYYETGRWLSGEKYMTSGFSEADSVSRNYNLYTRSVWTKDLPLEIKNSLVIQPDYYYRESSGGFGTPTSRYGLLLQDSVNWRWFTLLGGLRYDHFEQEAYTSVTRDARTGATTRTRYRATSADALSPRGGLTIRPLDWLVLFGNLSQTRTPMLGLRNADGSSPTTPWRATQYEGGVRVSPVKKLWVTLSTYRIEQENVPEADTATGYYTYDGRNTSRGAEFSLSGDVTDNWTVMGLYGFNQYTDRNVSPHEKGRDFERYPAHTLSFSTSYRFTWGFLEDVVVGGGYRFRSMSYATMRGSYVDKDLRFDPSHIVDINVSMPLSKFGGSKDWILTFGVRNLFGEKYFESARHYYECLVGEPRTFEIGIRATF
;
A
#
# COMPACT_ATOMS: atom_id res chain seq x y z
N MET A 1 -34.11 1.25 -11.39
CA MET A 1 -33.57 1.56 -10.06
C MET A 1 -34.41 0.79 -9.05
N ASN A 2 -33.97 -0.39 -8.64
CA ASN A 2 -34.72 -1.24 -7.73
C ASN A 2 -34.21 -1.03 -6.29
N ILE A 3 -34.89 -0.17 -5.57
CA ILE A 3 -34.59 0.20 -4.16
C ILE A 3 -34.78 -0.98 -3.19
N THR A 4 -35.44 -2.05 -3.60
CA THR A 4 -35.83 -3.19 -2.73
C THR A 4 -34.71 -4.21 -2.45
N ARG A 5 -33.57 -4.17 -3.15
CA ARG A 5 -32.43 -5.08 -2.85
C ARG A 5 -31.41 -4.48 -1.87
N SER A 6 -31.38 -3.16 -1.70
CA SER A 6 -30.41 -2.48 -0.82
C SER A 6 -30.75 -2.57 0.68
N ALA A 7 -31.99 -2.89 1.04
CA ALA A 7 -32.40 -2.98 2.45
C ALA A 7 -31.95 -4.28 3.15
N ALA A 8 -31.59 -5.31 2.39
CA ALA A 8 -31.19 -6.60 2.98
C ALA A 8 -29.75 -6.62 3.50
N PHE A 9 -28.90 -5.68 3.10
CA PHE A 9 -27.47 -5.62 3.49
C PHE A 9 -27.22 -4.91 4.83
N LEU A 10 -28.17 -4.12 5.31
CA LEU A 10 -28.09 -3.39 6.60
C LEU A 10 -28.75 -4.11 7.78
N ALA A 11 -29.44 -5.21 7.56
CA ALA A 11 -30.24 -5.89 8.59
C ALA A 11 -29.46 -6.65 9.68
N PRO A 12 -28.20 -7.13 9.51
CA PRO A 12 -27.50 -7.85 10.60
C PRO A 12 -26.81 -6.97 11.63
N ILE A 13 -26.74 -5.65 11.45
CA ILE A 13 -25.94 -4.77 12.33
C ILE A 13 -26.71 -4.28 13.57
N LEU A 14 -27.99 -4.57 13.68
CA LEU A 14 -28.84 -3.92 14.69
C LEU A 14 -29.22 -4.78 15.91
N VAL A 15 -28.51 -5.84 16.21
CA VAL A 15 -28.81 -6.64 17.44
C VAL A 15 -27.52 -6.91 18.18
N CYS A 16 -27.16 -6.00 19.08
CA CYS A 16 -26.47 -6.24 20.36
C CYS A 16 -26.28 -4.91 21.10
N ALA A 17 -27.36 -4.31 21.57
CA ALA A 17 -27.28 -3.28 22.60
C ALA A 17 -27.34 -3.96 23.97
N HIS A 18 -26.23 -4.06 24.68
CA HIS A 18 -26.18 -4.44 26.09
C HIS A 18 -26.10 -3.19 26.95
N PRO A 19 -26.66 -3.18 28.16
CA PRO A 19 -26.76 -2.00 28.99
C PRO A 19 -25.41 -1.60 29.61
N ALA A 20 -25.22 -0.31 29.74
CA ALA A 20 -24.06 0.37 30.29
C ALA A 20 -23.51 -0.26 31.59
N ALA A 21 -22.26 -0.69 31.56
CA ALA A 21 -21.50 -1.04 32.74
C ALA A 21 -20.92 0.21 33.43
N LYS A 22 -20.98 0.22 34.74
CA LYS A 22 -20.52 1.31 35.62
C LYS A 22 -19.03 1.56 35.47
N ALA A 23 -18.66 2.82 35.35
CA ALA A 23 -17.30 3.29 35.44
C ALA A 23 -16.67 2.92 36.80
N ALA A 24 -15.63 2.11 36.78
CA ALA A 24 -14.70 1.93 37.89
C ALA A 24 -13.46 2.81 37.62
N THR A 25 -13.24 3.78 38.47
CA THR A 25 -12.01 4.56 38.52
C THR A 25 -10.90 3.70 39.12
N ASN A 26 -10.00 3.19 38.31
CA ASN A 26 -8.75 2.61 38.78
C ASN A 26 -7.57 3.48 38.39
N GLU A 27 -6.76 3.81 39.38
CA GLU A 27 -5.43 4.40 39.17
C GLU A 27 -4.60 3.43 38.33
N VAL A 28 -4.14 3.91 37.19
CA VAL A 28 -3.26 3.17 36.30
C VAL A 28 -1.88 3.16 36.95
N ALA A 29 -1.42 2.00 37.34
CA ALA A 29 -0.01 1.79 37.71
C ALA A 29 0.84 2.04 36.46
N ASP A 30 1.86 2.89 36.62
CA ASP A 30 2.86 3.20 35.59
C ASP A 30 3.71 1.95 35.35
N LEU A 31 3.27 1.10 34.42
CA LEU A 31 4.00 -0.07 33.96
C LEU A 31 4.95 0.37 32.84
N GLY A 32 6.23 0.51 33.18
CA GLY A 32 7.28 0.83 32.24
C GLY A 32 7.21 0.00 30.95
N THR A 33 7.08 0.71 29.84
CA THR A 33 7.42 0.30 28.47
C THR A 33 6.87 -1.05 27.96
N VAL A 34 5.59 -1.31 28.07
CA VAL A 34 4.94 -2.32 27.25
C VAL A 34 3.76 -1.68 26.54
N LEU A 35 3.81 -1.70 25.22
CA LEU A 35 2.84 -1.04 24.31
C LEU A 35 2.84 0.50 24.43
N VAL A 36 3.83 1.12 23.85
CA VAL A 36 3.59 2.43 23.27
C VAL A 36 2.77 2.21 21.99
N GLU A 37 1.47 1.99 22.15
CA GLU A 37 0.56 2.43 21.11
C GLU A 37 0.88 3.90 20.91
N GLY A 38 1.48 4.21 19.75
CA GLY A 38 2.03 5.54 19.53
C GLY A 38 0.93 6.57 19.68
N THR A 39 0.87 7.20 20.86
CA THR A 39 0.05 8.39 21.04
C THR A 39 0.49 9.34 19.94
N ALA A 40 -0.41 9.66 19.01
CA ALA A 40 -0.08 10.53 17.90
C ALA A 40 0.50 11.83 18.45
N LEU A 41 1.69 12.22 18.01
CA LEU A 41 2.30 13.49 18.37
C LEU A 41 1.40 14.65 17.92
N SER A 42 0.74 14.44 16.79
CA SER A 42 -0.36 15.24 16.25
C SER A 42 -1.36 14.31 15.55
N ARG A 43 -2.52 14.83 15.17
CA ARG A 43 -3.57 14.03 14.48
C ARG A 43 -3.07 13.37 13.19
N TYR A 44 -2.11 13.97 12.47
CA TYR A 44 -1.58 13.47 11.20
C TYR A 44 -0.13 12.98 11.30
N ARG A 45 0.44 12.93 12.50
CA ARG A 45 1.81 12.47 12.70
C ARG A 45 1.92 11.54 13.91
N PRO A 46 2.33 10.28 13.74
CA PRO A 46 2.54 9.38 14.87
C PRO A 46 3.74 9.82 15.71
N ALA A 47 3.73 9.50 17.00
CA ALA A 47 4.88 9.72 17.87
C ALA A 47 6.06 8.85 17.48
N THR A 48 5.82 7.61 17.11
CA THR A 48 6.83 6.64 16.71
C THR A 48 6.42 5.90 15.44
N VAL A 49 7.41 5.37 14.74
CA VAL A 49 7.29 4.46 13.60
C VAL A 49 8.26 3.29 13.78
N SER A 50 7.91 2.12 13.28
CA SER A 50 8.72 0.91 13.45
C SER A 50 9.17 0.27 12.12
N GLY A 51 8.54 0.64 11.01
CA GLY A 51 8.78 0.01 9.71
C GLY A 51 10.18 0.19 9.13
N ALA A 52 10.95 1.15 9.63
CA ALA A 52 12.32 1.39 9.18
C ALA A 52 13.41 0.74 10.07
N THR A 53 13.08 0.31 11.29
CA THR A 53 14.09 -0.18 12.25
C THR A 53 13.68 -1.44 13.00
N PHE A 54 12.40 -1.87 12.90
CA PHE A 54 11.80 -2.91 13.73
C PHE A 54 11.81 -2.61 15.24
N THR A 55 12.12 -1.38 15.59
CA THR A 55 11.99 -0.80 16.94
C THR A 55 11.21 0.49 16.81
N ASP A 56 10.39 0.80 17.81
CA ASP A 56 9.66 2.05 17.83
C ASP A 56 10.64 3.22 18.04
N ALA A 57 10.64 4.13 17.09
CA ALA A 57 11.49 5.32 17.14
C ALA A 57 10.75 6.54 16.60
N PRO A 58 10.98 7.73 17.18
CA PRO A 58 10.46 8.96 16.60
C PRO A 58 10.93 9.13 15.15
N PRO A 59 10.04 9.52 14.21
CA PRO A 59 10.42 9.68 12.81
C PRO A 59 11.62 10.62 12.59
N GLU A 60 11.80 11.61 13.47
CA GLU A 60 12.92 12.56 13.41
C GLU A 60 14.28 11.95 13.79
N GLU A 61 14.31 10.85 14.51
CA GLU A 61 15.55 10.17 14.89
C GLU A 61 16.06 9.22 13.81
N LEU A 62 15.21 8.86 12.86
CA LEU A 62 15.55 7.94 11.78
C LEU A 62 16.44 8.60 10.73
N PRO A 63 17.48 7.91 10.24
CA PRO A 63 18.31 8.42 9.15
C PRO A 63 17.68 8.25 7.74
N THR A 64 16.39 7.98 7.67
CA THR A 64 15.65 7.77 6.41
C THR A 64 14.28 8.42 6.47
N VAL A 65 13.66 8.63 5.29
CA VAL A 65 12.29 9.17 5.21
C VAL A 65 11.28 8.05 5.40
N VAL A 66 10.36 8.26 6.33
CA VAL A 66 9.16 7.44 6.55
C VAL A 66 7.96 8.36 6.55
N ASP A 67 7.05 8.17 5.60
CA ASP A 67 5.73 8.81 5.65
C ASP A 67 4.77 7.89 6.41
N ALA A 68 3.96 8.47 7.27
CA ALA A 68 2.99 7.71 8.06
C ALA A 68 1.60 8.37 7.98
N LEU A 69 0.60 7.55 7.70
CA LEU A 69 -0.81 7.94 7.69
C LEU A 69 -1.47 7.37 8.94
N THR A 70 -1.89 8.24 9.84
CA THR A 70 -2.47 7.87 11.13
C THR A 70 -3.94 7.46 11.01
N GLU A 71 -4.49 6.83 12.06
CA GLU A 71 -5.93 6.53 12.14
C GLU A 71 -6.79 7.80 12.01
N ASP A 72 -6.38 8.92 12.62
CA ASP A 72 -7.07 10.20 12.50
C ASP A 72 -7.10 10.70 11.06
N TYR A 73 -5.96 10.62 10.34
CA TYR A 73 -5.91 10.95 8.92
C TYR A 73 -6.86 10.08 8.10
N ILE A 74 -6.82 8.76 8.31
CA ILE A 74 -7.70 7.79 7.64
C ILE A 74 -9.16 8.09 7.94
N ARG A 75 -9.51 8.34 9.20
CA ARG A 75 -10.88 8.62 9.62
C ARG A 75 -11.43 9.91 9.02
N GLU A 76 -10.61 10.96 8.92
CA GLU A 76 -11.05 12.25 8.39
C GLU A 76 -11.18 12.28 6.87
N HIS A 77 -10.26 11.62 6.17
CA HIS A 77 -10.30 11.56 4.70
C HIS A 77 -11.20 10.45 4.17
N ASN A 78 -11.60 9.49 5.03
CA ASN A 78 -12.50 8.38 4.74
C ASN A 78 -12.19 7.67 3.41
N PRO A 79 -10.93 7.26 3.17
CA PRO A 79 -10.53 6.58 1.94
C PRO A 79 -11.30 5.27 1.80
N THR A 80 -11.57 4.87 0.58
CA THR A 80 -12.44 3.73 0.27
C THR A 80 -11.70 2.42 0.09
N ASP A 81 -10.42 2.48 -0.16
CA ASP A 81 -9.52 1.35 -0.30
C ASP A 81 -8.06 1.83 -0.19
N LEU A 82 -7.12 0.90 -0.21
CA LEU A 82 -5.69 1.22 -0.05
C LEU A 82 -5.15 2.12 -1.17
N HIS A 83 -5.65 1.99 -2.39
CA HIS A 83 -5.28 2.90 -3.49
C HIS A 83 -5.73 4.33 -3.22
N ASP A 84 -6.97 4.48 -2.75
CA ASP A 84 -7.53 5.78 -2.42
C ASP A 84 -6.76 6.44 -1.27
N LEU A 85 -6.30 5.66 -0.30
CA LEU A 85 -5.46 6.14 0.79
C LEU A 85 -4.08 6.60 0.29
N LEU A 86 -3.38 5.75 -0.47
CA LEU A 86 -2.00 5.99 -0.89
C LEU A 86 -1.85 7.03 -2.00
N ARG A 87 -2.92 7.38 -2.72
CA ARG A 87 -2.87 8.40 -3.80
C ARG A 87 -2.44 9.79 -3.32
N TYR A 88 -2.51 10.05 -2.01
CA TYR A 88 -2.05 11.30 -1.41
C TYR A 88 -0.58 11.27 -1.01
N VAL A 89 0.13 10.14 -1.16
CA VAL A 89 1.55 10.03 -0.84
C VAL A 89 2.39 10.23 -2.09
N PRO A 90 3.16 11.32 -2.22
CA PRO A 90 4.00 11.58 -3.39
C PRO A 90 5.07 10.51 -3.60
N GLY A 91 5.37 10.28 -4.87
CA GLY A 91 6.34 9.26 -5.26
C GLY A 91 5.82 7.83 -5.18
N ILE A 92 4.58 7.62 -4.73
CA ILE A 92 3.88 6.34 -4.84
C ILE A 92 2.99 6.38 -6.08
N GLU A 93 3.19 5.41 -6.95
CA GLU A 93 2.28 5.11 -8.03
C GLU A 93 1.61 3.78 -7.75
N THR A 94 0.32 3.85 -7.62
CA THR A 94 -0.52 2.67 -7.49
C THR A 94 -0.77 2.12 -8.89
N GLY A 95 -0.56 0.83 -9.11
CA GLY A 95 -0.75 0.20 -10.43
C GLY A 95 -2.19 0.21 -10.95
N GLY A 96 -3.07 0.99 -10.31
CA GLY A 96 -4.48 1.16 -10.63
C GLY A 96 -5.37 0.01 -10.15
N LYS A 97 -6.66 0.26 -10.18
CA LYS A 97 -7.72 -0.70 -9.80
C LYS A 97 -8.07 -1.67 -10.94
N SER A 98 -7.17 -1.86 -11.91
CA SER A 98 -7.41 -2.76 -13.04
C SER A 98 -7.40 -4.21 -12.58
N LEU A 99 -8.39 -4.99 -13.00
CA LEU A 99 -8.48 -6.42 -12.71
C LEU A 99 -7.43 -7.27 -13.39
N LEU A 100 -6.93 -6.81 -14.54
CA LEU A 100 -5.86 -7.48 -15.27
C LEU A 100 -4.47 -7.27 -14.66
N VAL A 101 -4.35 -6.49 -13.61
CA VAL A 101 -3.07 -6.37 -12.93
C VAL A 101 -2.72 -7.72 -12.34
N ARG A 102 -1.86 -8.47 -13.04
CA ARG A 102 -1.34 -9.77 -12.59
C ARG A 102 -0.70 -9.73 -11.20
N ASN A 103 -0.50 -8.52 -10.67
CA ASN A 103 -0.02 -8.25 -9.32
C ASN A 103 -0.85 -7.10 -8.70
N PRO A 104 -2.13 -7.32 -8.41
CA PRO A 104 -2.88 -6.33 -7.64
C PRO A 104 -2.20 -6.15 -6.29
N GLY A 105 -2.01 -4.90 -5.86
CA GLY A 105 -1.28 -4.55 -4.64
C GLY A 105 0.21 -4.26 -4.83
N GLN A 106 0.73 -4.27 -6.05
CA GLN A 106 2.08 -3.76 -6.30
C GLN A 106 2.06 -2.25 -6.47
N PHE A 107 2.92 -1.61 -5.72
CA PHE A 107 3.18 -0.18 -5.80
C PHE A 107 4.56 0.06 -6.40
N SER A 108 4.73 1.17 -7.09
CA SER A 108 6.06 1.72 -7.32
C SER A 108 6.29 2.91 -6.40
N ILE A 109 7.45 2.95 -5.79
CA ILE A 109 7.88 4.06 -4.94
C ILE A 109 9.12 4.66 -5.57
N ARG A 110 9.15 5.99 -5.73
CA ARG A 110 10.25 6.70 -6.40
C ARG A 110 10.54 6.19 -7.83
N GLY A 111 9.50 5.76 -8.55
CA GLY A 111 9.63 5.17 -9.88
C GLY A 111 10.15 3.73 -9.91
N MET A 112 10.54 3.16 -8.79
CA MET A 112 11.00 1.78 -8.67
C MET A 112 9.82 0.87 -8.37
N GLY A 113 9.52 -0.05 -9.25
CA GLY A 113 8.38 -0.97 -9.13
C GLY A 113 8.62 -2.14 -8.19
N GLY A 114 7.56 -2.90 -7.95
CA GLY A 114 7.64 -4.20 -7.27
C GLY A 114 7.53 -4.14 -5.74
N THR A 115 7.04 -3.05 -5.18
CA THR A 115 6.73 -3.00 -3.74
C THR A 115 5.44 -3.75 -3.46
N GLU A 116 5.49 -4.78 -2.64
CA GLU A 116 4.32 -5.46 -2.09
C GLU A 116 4.07 -4.91 -0.67
N PRO A 117 2.82 -4.57 -0.31
CA PRO A 117 2.51 -4.21 1.07
C PRO A 117 2.68 -5.40 2.00
N ALA A 118 2.93 -5.12 3.28
CA ALA A 118 3.07 -6.13 4.31
C ALA A 118 2.26 -5.76 5.56
N PHE A 119 1.65 -6.76 6.22
CA PHE A 119 1.05 -6.57 7.53
C PHE A 119 2.12 -6.55 8.60
N ASP A 120 2.03 -5.56 9.50
CA ASP A 120 2.93 -5.35 10.63
C ASP A 120 4.43 -5.37 10.23
N GLY A 121 4.73 -5.04 8.96
CA GLY A 121 6.08 -4.99 8.39
C GLY A 121 6.76 -6.34 8.16
N VAL A 122 6.08 -7.46 8.38
CA VAL A 122 6.69 -8.80 8.36
C VAL A 122 5.98 -9.82 7.49
N LEU A 123 4.67 -9.72 7.30
CA LEU A 123 3.88 -10.66 6.50
C LEU A 123 3.48 -10.03 5.16
N PRO A 124 4.17 -10.32 4.05
CA PRO A 124 3.79 -9.81 2.74
C PRO A 124 2.39 -10.25 2.33
N ILE A 125 1.64 -9.32 1.77
CA ILE A 125 0.30 -9.55 1.25
C ILE A 125 0.43 -10.26 -0.09
N GLY A 126 -0.19 -11.42 -0.22
CA GLY A 126 -0.21 -12.18 -1.46
C GLY A 126 -0.92 -11.43 -2.60
N ARG A 127 -0.77 -11.95 -3.83
CA ARG A 127 -1.42 -11.39 -5.01
C ARG A 127 -2.94 -11.33 -4.81
N GLY A 128 -3.53 -10.20 -5.17
CA GLY A 128 -4.98 -9.98 -5.12
C GLY A 128 -5.54 -9.60 -3.75
N ALA A 129 -4.87 -9.99 -2.68
CA ALA A 129 -5.26 -9.59 -1.34
C ALA A 129 -4.84 -8.14 -1.05
N GLY A 130 -5.64 -7.42 -0.31
CA GLY A 130 -5.28 -6.10 0.21
C GLY A 130 -5.61 -4.90 -0.67
N LEU A 131 -5.80 -5.05 -1.98
CA LEU A 131 -6.15 -3.93 -2.87
C LEU A 131 -7.44 -3.23 -2.46
N PHE A 132 -8.47 -4.02 -2.17
CA PHE A 132 -9.81 -3.54 -1.82
C PHE A 132 -10.04 -3.55 -0.32
N MET A 133 -8.96 -3.67 0.45
CA MET A 133 -9.04 -3.59 1.90
C MET A 133 -9.51 -2.20 2.32
N ASP A 134 -10.51 -2.15 3.18
CA ASP A 134 -10.99 -0.89 3.73
C ASP A 134 -9.97 -0.35 4.73
N PRO A 135 -9.44 0.88 4.53
CA PRO A 135 -8.48 1.48 5.45
C PRO A 135 -9.02 1.70 6.87
N PHE A 136 -10.32 1.62 7.10
CA PHE A 136 -10.91 1.64 8.43
C PHE A 136 -10.34 0.55 9.37
N LEU A 137 -9.85 -0.56 8.79
CA LEU A 137 -9.18 -1.63 9.54
C LEU A 137 -7.80 -1.24 10.08
N MET A 138 -7.21 -0.15 9.55
CA MET A 138 -5.83 0.23 9.84
C MET A 138 -5.76 1.18 11.05
N GLU A 139 -4.83 0.92 11.94
CA GLU A 139 -4.36 1.85 12.96
C GLU A 139 -3.47 2.93 12.31
N ARG A 140 -2.57 2.49 11.44
CA ARG A 140 -1.69 3.36 10.66
C ARG A 140 -1.13 2.65 9.44
N VAL A 141 -0.65 3.43 8.49
CA VAL A 141 0.11 2.92 7.34
C VAL A 141 1.44 3.65 7.29
N GLU A 142 2.54 2.91 7.28
CA GLU A 142 3.89 3.45 7.17
C GLU A 142 4.50 3.15 5.82
N ILE A 143 5.04 4.16 5.17
CA ILE A 143 5.70 4.07 3.88
C ILE A 143 7.18 4.34 4.07
N VAL A 144 7.98 3.30 4.02
CA VAL A 144 9.44 3.40 4.08
C VAL A 144 9.96 3.53 2.66
N LYS A 145 10.64 4.63 2.35
CA LYS A 145 11.11 4.92 0.99
C LYS A 145 12.57 4.50 0.80
N GLY A 146 12.83 3.81 -0.32
CA GLY A 146 14.15 3.29 -0.67
C GLY A 146 14.33 1.78 -0.42
N PRO A 147 15.46 1.20 -0.82
CA PRO A 147 15.71 -0.23 -0.69
C PRO A 147 15.67 -0.72 0.74
N ILE A 148 14.71 -1.57 1.06
CA ILE A 148 14.48 -2.11 2.42
C ILE A 148 14.92 -3.58 2.57
N GLY A 149 15.58 -4.16 1.58
CA GLY A 149 16.02 -5.54 1.66
C GLY A 149 16.92 -5.84 2.84
N SER A 150 17.61 -4.82 3.38
CA SER A 150 18.35 -4.91 4.62
C SER A 150 17.50 -5.04 5.89
N LEU A 151 16.18 -4.92 5.80
CA LEU A 151 15.22 -5.14 6.88
C LEU A 151 14.40 -6.41 6.64
N ALA A 152 13.59 -6.39 5.60
CA ALA A 152 12.59 -7.42 5.32
C ALA A 152 13.10 -8.54 4.42
N GLY A 153 14.35 -8.47 3.98
CA GLY A 153 14.88 -9.32 2.93
C GLY A 153 14.39 -8.88 1.54
N GLY A 154 15.00 -9.36 0.49
CA GLY A 154 14.46 -9.23 -0.86
C GLY A 154 13.07 -9.84 -0.90
N ALA A 155 12.05 -9.11 -1.34
CA ALA A 155 10.67 -9.58 -1.36
C ALA A 155 10.58 -10.94 -2.05
N GLY A 156 10.09 -11.93 -1.30
CA GLY A 156 10.21 -13.32 -1.64
C GLY A 156 9.70 -13.66 -3.03
N GLY A 157 10.58 -14.15 -3.89
CA GLY A 157 10.25 -14.99 -5.03
C GLY A 157 9.47 -14.39 -6.19
N SER A 158 9.02 -13.16 -6.15
CA SER A 158 8.44 -12.52 -7.32
C SER A 158 9.55 -11.88 -8.15
N GLN A 159 9.69 -12.31 -9.40
CA GLN A 159 10.64 -11.73 -10.36
C GLN A 159 10.46 -10.21 -10.55
N ASN A 160 9.33 -9.66 -10.10
CA ASN A 160 8.97 -8.24 -10.21
C ASN A 160 8.91 -7.51 -8.86
N ALA A 161 9.02 -8.20 -7.72
CA ALA A 161 8.95 -7.60 -6.39
C ALA A 161 10.36 -7.32 -5.87
N SER A 162 11.01 -6.38 -6.47
CA SER A 162 12.43 -6.11 -6.26
C SER A 162 12.76 -5.28 -5.01
N GLY A 163 11.75 -4.80 -4.27
CA GLY A 163 11.99 -4.05 -3.03
C GLY A 163 12.87 -2.82 -3.15
N GLY A 164 13.21 -2.41 -4.38
CA GLY A 164 14.14 -1.32 -4.64
C GLY A 164 13.56 0.07 -4.37
N GLY A 165 12.24 0.18 -4.37
CA GLY A 165 11.54 1.45 -4.13
C GLY A 165 11.20 1.71 -2.67
N GLY A 166 10.94 0.66 -1.89
CA GLY A 166 10.52 0.81 -0.49
C GLY A 166 9.55 -0.25 -0.02
N ALA A 167 8.87 0.02 1.10
CA ALA A 167 7.78 -0.79 1.64
C ALA A 167 6.55 0.04 2.00
N VAL A 168 5.40 -0.61 1.96
CA VAL A 168 4.13 -0.14 2.52
C VAL A 168 3.76 -1.11 3.65
N ASN A 169 3.85 -0.64 4.88
CA ASN A 169 3.53 -1.43 6.06
C ASN A 169 2.14 -1.05 6.56
N LEU A 170 1.25 -2.05 6.63
CA LEU A 170 -0.13 -1.91 7.07
C LEU A 170 -0.24 -2.43 8.50
N TYR A 171 -0.49 -1.54 9.44
CA TYR A 171 -0.72 -1.93 10.83
C TYR A 171 -2.23 -2.02 11.09
N LEU A 172 -2.71 -3.25 11.30
CA LEU A 172 -4.11 -3.48 11.64
C LEU A 172 -4.38 -3.05 13.07
N LYS A 173 -5.53 -2.44 13.29
CA LYS A 173 -6.06 -2.23 14.65
C LYS A 173 -6.10 -3.55 15.40
N SER A 174 -5.60 -3.55 16.62
CA SER A 174 -5.61 -4.72 17.51
C SER A 174 -6.50 -4.49 18.73
N ALA A 175 -6.82 -5.57 19.44
CA ALA A 175 -7.49 -5.49 20.73
C ALA A 175 -6.66 -4.65 21.71
N ARG A 176 -7.34 -3.90 22.59
CA ARG A 176 -6.77 -2.95 23.54
C ARG A 176 -7.20 -3.30 24.95
N LEU A 177 -6.25 -3.30 25.88
CA LEU A 177 -6.49 -3.64 27.28
C LEU A 177 -6.99 -2.46 28.12
N ASP A 178 -6.86 -1.22 27.60
CA ASP A 178 -7.08 0.03 28.35
C ASP A 178 -8.52 0.55 28.29
N LYS A 179 -9.36 0.04 27.36
CA LYS A 179 -10.73 0.52 27.21
C LYS A 179 -11.67 -0.45 26.53
N ASP A 180 -12.95 -0.34 26.86
CA ASP A 180 -14.05 -0.85 26.03
C ASP A 180 -14.47 0.23 25.04
N GLU A 181 -14.79 -0.17 23.82
CA GLU A 181 -15.17 0.76 22.75
C GLU A 181 -16.11 0.09 21.76
N ILE A 182 -17.15 0.81 21.34
CA ILE A 182 -18.01 0.43 20.22
C ILE A 182 -18.01 1.57 19.21
N GLY A 183 -17.45 1.33 18.05
CA GLY A 183 -17.42 2.22 16.90
C GLY A 183 -18.40 1.77 15.81
N LEU A 184 -19.22 2.67 15.32
CA LEU A 184 -20.14 2.44 14.21
C LEU A 184 -19.95 3.53 13.16
N GLN A 185 -19.94 3.15 11.87
CA GLN A 185 -19.92 4.12 10.79
C GLN A 185 -20.71 3.62 9.58
N ALA A 186 -21.47 4.49 8.95
CA ALA A 186 -22.16 4.23 7.70
C ALA A 186 -22.00 5.42 6.75
N ASN A 187 -21.71 5.14 5.49
CA ASN A 187 -21.50 6.15 4.47
C ASN A 187 -22.28 5.80 3.19
N THR A 188 -22.87 6.80 2.56
CA THR A 188 -23.46 6.71 1.24
C THR A 188 -22.83 7.75 0.34
N SER A 189 -22.35 7.32 -0.82
CA SER A 189 -21.77 8.21 -1.82
C SER A 189 -22.54 8.13 -3.13
N VAL A 190 -22.74 9.28 -3.76
CA VAL A 190 -23.47 9.41 -5.03
C VAL A 190 -22.67 10.30 -5.98
N GLY A 191 -22.46 9.82 -7.19
CA GLY A 191 -21.80 10.57 -8.25
C GLY A 191 -22.45 10.32 -9.62
N LYS A 192 -21.85 10.84 -10.66
CA LYS A 192 -22.31 10.58 -12.01
C LYS A 192 -22.08 9.12 -12.36
N HIS A 193 -23.15 8.35 -12.52
CA HIS A 193 -23.13 6.90 -12.83
C HIS A 193 -22.49 6.03 -11.74
N THR A 194 -22.37 6.52 -10.52
CA THR A 194 -21.81 5.76 -9.40
C THR A 194 -22.67 5.89 -8.16
N PHE A 195 -22.76 4.82 -7.42
CA PHE A 195 -23.40 4.74 -6.12
C PHE A 195 -22.60 3.82 -5.22
N ARG A 196 -22.44 4.20 -3.95
CA ARG A 196 -21.69 3.39 -2.98
C ARG A 196 -22.36 3.45 -1.62
N GLN A 197 -22.39 2.32 -0.95
CA GLN A 197 -22.76 2.21 0.46
C GLN A 197 -21.68 1.44 1.21
N ARG A 198 -21.24 1.98 2.35
CA ARG A 198 -20.28 1.36 3.24
C ARG A 198 -20.84 1.32 4.65
N GLY A 199 -20.67 0.18 5.33
CA GLY A 199 -20.97 -0.02 6.74
C GLY A 199 -19.74 -0.56 7.46
N MET A 200 -19.43 -0.02 8.64
CA MET A 200 -18.25 -0.38 9.43
C MET A 200 -18.64 -0.49 10.90
N VAL A 201 -18.10 -1.50 11.55
CA VAL A 201 -18.25 -1.75 12.97
C VAL A 201 -16.89 -2.07 13.59
N ASP A 202 -16.65 -1.58 14.79
CA ASP A 202 -15.42 -1.77 15.55
C ASP A 202 -15.80 -1.94 17.02
N VAL A 203 -15.59 -3.13 17.58
CA VAL A 203 -15.95 -3.44 18.96
C VAL A 203 -14.72 -3.97 19.67
N ASN A 204 -14.32 -3.31 20.75
CA ASN A 204 -13.27 -3.74 21.67
C ASN A 204 -13.87 -3.95 23.04
N GLU A 205 -13.67 -5.12 23.63
CA GLU A 205 -14.16 -5.49 24.94
C GLU A 205 -13.02 -6.08 25.77
N THR A 206 -12.85 -5.55 26.98
CA THR A 206 -11.88 -6.03 27.96
C THR A 206 -12.48 -7.07 28.89
N ALA A 207 -11.67 -7.99 29.33
CA ALA A 207 -12.06 -9.05 30.27
C ALA A 207 -10.92 -9.35 31.26
N LEU A 208 -11.22 -10.15 32.29
CA LEU A 208 -10.25 -10.56 33.29
C LEU A 208 -9.52 -9.37 33.95
N GLU A 209 -10.27 -8.40 34.40
CA GLU A 209 -9.74 -7.16 35.04
C GLU A 209 -8.75 -6.39 34.14
N GLY A 210 -9.02 -6.33 32.83
CA GLY A 210 -8.18 -5.62 31.86
C GLY A 210 -6.96 -6.40 31.41
N LYS A 211 -6.80 -7.67 31.82
CA LYS A 211 -5.67 -8.52 31.39
C LYS A 211 -5.88 -9.20 30.03
N THR A 212 -7.08 -9.18 29.51
CA THR A 212 -7.43 -9.75 28.21
C THR A 212 -8.39 -8.82 27.51
N ALA A 213 -8.25 -8.70 26.20
CA ALA A 213 -9.23 -8.00 25.39
C ALA A 213 -9.45 -8.70 24.04
N VAL A 214 -10.66 -8.53 23.53
CA VAL A 214 -11.06 -9.00 22.20
C VAL A 214 -11.54 -7.81 21.41
N ARG A 215 -11.08 -7.67 20.19
CA ARG A 215 -11.57 -6.67 19.22
C ARG A 215 -12.07 -7.35 17.97
N VAL A 216 -13.20 -6.91 17.46
CA VAL A 216 -13.73 -7.37 16.18
C VAL A 216 -14.06 -6.15 15.33
N ILE A 217 -13.44 -6.08 14.16
CA ILE A 217 -13.70 -5.02 13.18
C ILE A 217 -14.34 -5.66 11.97
N GLY A 218 -15.45 -5.09 11.51
CA GLY A 218 -16.16 -5.53 10.32
C GLY A 218 -16.37 -4.40 9.33
N THR A 219 -16.22 -4.67 8.04
CA THR A 219 -16.54 -3.70 6.97
C THR A 219 -17.35 -4.39 5.88
N ALA A 220 -18.31 -3.67 5.32
CA ALA A 220 -19.09 -4.09 4.16
C ALA A 220 -19.17 -2.94 3.16
N ASP A 221 -18.91 -3.21 1.89
CA ASP A 221 -18.88 -2.21 0.83
C ASP A 221 -19.66 -2.71 -0.39
N TYR A 222 -20.67 -1.94 -0.80
CA TYR A 222 -21.40 -2.10 -2.04
C TYR A 222 -21.10 -0.91 -2.93
N TYR A 223 -20.57 -1.15 -4.13
CA TYR A 223 -20.12 -0.09 -5.02
C TYR A 223 -20.56 -0.36 -6.45
N GLU A 224 -21.43 0.50 -6.99
CA GLU A 224 -21.75 0.57 -8.41
C GLU A 224 -20.72 1.49 -9.08
N PRO A 225 -19.79 0.95 -9.89
CA PRO A 225 -18.72 1.73 -10.47
C PRO A 225 -19.25 2.67 -11.57
N THR A 226 -18.46 3.73 -11.80
CA THR A 226 -18.80 4.80 -12.76
C THR A 226 -18.81 4.34 -14.21
N TYR A 227 -18.06 3.29 -14.54
CA TYR A 227 -17.84 2.87 -15.91
C TYR A 227 -19.02 2.06 -16.47
N ILE A 228 -19.26 2.28 -17.75
CA ILE A 228 -20.31 1.64 -18.52
C ILE A 228 -19.64 0.68 -19.50
N HIS A 229 -20.04 -0.58 -19.48
CA HIS A 229 -19.56 -1.56 -20.47
C HIS A 229 -20.09 -1.24 -21.86
N GLN A 230 -19.20 -1.31 -22.86
CA GLN A 230 -19.58 -1.06 -24.24
C GLN A 230 -20.19 -2.29 -24.90
N GLY A 231 -21.10 -1.99 -25.82
CA GLY A 231 -21.53 -2.83 -26.91
C GLY A 231 -22.84 -3.55 -26.70
N ILE A 232 -23.16 -4.20 -25.60
CA ILE A 232 -24.35 -5.06 -25.52
C ILE A 232 -25.13 -4.93 -24.19
N GLN A 233 -24.53 -4.44 -23.13
CA GLN A 233 -25.20 -4.41 -21.83
C GLN A 233 -24.88 -3.12 -21.07
N LYS A 234 -25.89 -2.29 -20.89
CA LYS A 234 -25.80 -1.08 -20.06
C LYS A 234 -25.75 -1.45 -18.58
N GLY A 235 -24.82 -0.85 -17.86
CA GLY A 235 -24.65 -0.95 -16.42
C GLY A 235 -23.59 -1.98 -16.01
N ALA A 236 -22.62 -1.54 -15.21
CA ALA A 236 -21.64 -2.41 -14.60
C ALA A 236 -22.31 -3.28 -13.52
N ARG A 237 -21.74 -4.47 -13.28
CA ARG A 237 -22.06 -5.26 -12.11
C ARG A 237 -21.49 -4.50 -10.87
N PRO A 238 -22.19 -4.47 -9.73
CA PRO A 238 -21.63 -3.87 -8.52
C PRO A 238 -20.39 -4.65 -8.03
N ARG A 239 -19.50 -3.96 -7.36
CA ARG A 239 -18.50 -4.57 -6.49
C ARG A 239 -19.13 -4.77 -5.12
N GLU A 240 -18.93 -5.95 -4.57
CA GLU A 240 -19.32 -6.30 -3.22
C GLU A 240 -18.09 -6.78 -2.47
N SER A 241 -17.80 -6.17 -1.33
CA SER A 241 -16.67 -6.53 -0.48
C SER A 241 -17.08 -6.63 0.97
N PHE A 242 -16.54 -7.62 1.65
CA PHE A 242 -16.77 -7.84 3.06
C PHE A 242 -15.45 -8.22 3.73
N THR A 243 -15.19 -7.64 4.90
CA THR A 243 -13.99 -7.96 5.68
C THR A 243 -14.34 -8.06 7.15
N VAL A 244 -13.79 -9.07 7.84
CA VAL A 244 -13.82 -9.21 9.29
C VAL A 244 -12.40 -9.40 9.79
N ALA A 245 -12.02 -8.62 10.80
CA ALA A 245 -10.69 -8.68 11.41
C ALA A 245 -10.82 -8.82 12.94
N PRO A 246 -10.93 -10.04 13.46
CA PRO A 246 -10.88 -10.29 14.89
C PRO A 246 -9.43 -10.28 15.39
N SER A 247 -9.24 -9.79 16.62
CA SER A 247 -7.98 -9.85 17.34
C SER A 247 -8.22 -10.11 18.82
N VAL A 248 -7.23 -10.73 19.46
CA VAL A 248 -7.20 -10.99 20.90
C VAL A 248 -5.83 -10.58 21.42
N ILE A 249 -5.81 -9.99 22.60
CA ILE A 249 -4.58 -9.70 23.35
C ILE A 249 -4.76 -10.22 24.79
N ALA A 250 -3.71 -10.73 25.36
CA ALA A 250 -3.67 -11.17 26.75
C ALA A 250 -2.33 -10.82 27.39
N GLN A 251 -2.37 -10.36 28.63
CA GLN A 251 -1.20 -10.12 29.48
C GLN A 251 -1.07 -11.25 30.50
N ALA A 252 0.08 -11.93 30.47
CA ALA A 252 0.39 -13.03 31.39
C ALA A 252 1.53 -12.59 32.34
N GLY A 253 1.13 -12.17 33.54
CA GLY A 253 2.05 -11.47 34.47
C GLY A 253 2.36 -10.05 33.95
N ASP A 254 3.47 -9.50 34.46
CA ASP A 254 3.89 -8.13 34.09
C ASP A 254 4.82 -8.10 32.88
N ASP A 255 5.43 -9.23 32.53
CA ASP A 255 6.53 -9.32 31.57
C ASP A 255 6.11 -9.91 30.21
N VAL A 256 4.95 -10.56 30.11
CA VAL A 256 4.53 -11.25 28.89
C VAL A 256 3.22 -10.72 28.37
N THR A 257 3.25 -10.27 27.12
CA THR A 257 2.05 -9.92 26.36
C THR A 257 1.99 -10.78 25.11
N MET A 258 0.83 -11.34 24.83
CA MET A 258 0.63 -12.18 23.65
C MET A 258 -0.69 -11.85 22.97
N GLY A 259 -0.77 -12.17 21.70
CA GLY A 259 -2.00 -11.94 20.98
C GLY A 259 -2.06 -12.64 19.63
N VAL A 260 -3.20 -12.50 19.00
CA VAL A 260 -3.41 -12.94 17.63
C VAL A 260 -4.23 -11.87 16.91
N LYS A 261 -3.79 -11.52 15.71
CA LYS A 261 -4.57 -10.75 14.74
C LYS A 261 -4.98 -11.69 13.62
N SER A 262 -6.21 -11.59 13.16
CA SER A 262 -6.67 -12.33 12.00
C SER A 262 -7.55 -11.46 11.12
N MET A 263 -7.70 -11.86 9.87
CA MET A 263 -8.55 -11.16 8.91
C MET A 263 -9.08 -12.17 7.89
N PHE A 264 -10.35 -12.04 7.57
CA PHE A 264 -10.97 -12.65 6.41
C PHE A 264 -11.53 -11.55 5.52
N GLN A 265 -11.24 -11.62 4.23
CA GLN A 265 -11.76 -10.70 3.21
C GLN A 265 -12.32 -11.48 2.03
N TYR A 266 -13.48 -11.05 1.57
CA TYR A 266 -14.10 -11.47 0.32
C TYR A 266 -14.40 -10.24 -0.54
N THR A 267 -14.11 -10.31 -1.84
CA THR A 267 -14.46 -9.26 -2.80
C THR A 267 -14.86 -9.88 -4.12
N ASP A 268 -16.07 -9.60 -4.58
CA ASP A 268 -16.53 -9.85 -5.96
C ASP A 268 -16.65 -8.51 -6.69
N GLN A 269 -15.98 -8.39 -7.82
CA GLN A 269 -15.99 -7.14 -8.57
C GLN A 269 -16.13 -7.37 -10.08
N PRO A 270 -16.74 -6.37 -10.78
CA PRO A 270 -16.85 -6.42 -12.22
C PRO A 270 -15.49 -6.33 -12.90
N GLY A 271 -15.37 -6.89 -14.09
CA GLY A 271 -14.25 -6.66 -14.96
C GLY A 271 -14.13 -5.18 -15.32
N TYR A 272 -12.93 -4.60 -15.09
CA TYR A 272 -12.62 -3.25 -15.55
C TYR A 272 -11.15 -3.17 -15.96
N ILE A 273 -10.90 -2.79 -17.20
CA ILE A 273 -9.56 -2.72 -17.77
C ILE A 273 -9.17 -1.27 -18.08
N GLY A 274 -10.12 -0.38 -18.11
CA GLY A 274 -9.93 1.00 -18.55
C GLY A 274 -10.17 1.18 -20.06
N VAL A 275 -9.63 2.26 -20.59
CA VAL A 275 -9.79 2.66 -22.00
C VAL A 275 -8.44 3.05 -22.60
N PRO A 276 -8.26 2.96 -23.92
CA PRO A 276 -7.08 3.52 -24.57
C PRO A 276 -6.93 5.01 -24.33
N VAL A 277 -5.71 5.51 -24.26
CA VAL A 277 -5.42 6.95 -24.17
C VAL A 277 -4.85 7.48 -25.48
N TYR A 278 -5.27 8.70 -25.83
CA TYR A 278 -4.70 9.48 -26.92
C TYR A 278 -4.77 10.96 -26.61
N ARG A 279 -3.62 11.64 -26.54
CA ARG A 279 -3.50 13.09 -26.23
C ARG A 279 -4.29 13.51 -25.00
N GLY A 280 -4.19 12.75 -23.91
CA GLY A 280 -4.86 13.02 -22.65
C GLY A 280 -6.36 12.70 -22.60
N HIS A 281 -6.93 12.15 -23.64
CA HIS A 281 -8.35 11.77 -23.73
C HIS A 281 -8.53 10.27 -24.02
N PRO A 282 -9.71 9.70 -23.73
CA PRO A 282 -10.04 8.36 -24.20
C PRO A 282 -9.93 8.27 -25.72
N GLY A 283 -9.17 7.29 -26.20
CA GLY A 283 -8.94 7.04 -27.60
C GLY A 283 -9.78 5.88 -28.13
N GLY A 284 -9.63 5.56 -29.43
CA GLY A 284 -10.24 4.38 -30.01
C GLY A 284 -11.78 4.42 -30.06
N GLY A 285 -12.41 5.60 -30.07
CA GLY A 285 -13.87 5.75 -30.06
C GLY A 285 -14.52 5.57 -28.70
N TYR A 286 -13.72 5.37 -27.64
CA TYR A 286 -14.21 5.30 -26.26
C TYR A 286 -14.51 6.69 -25.69
N HIS A 287 -15.47 6.75 -24.78
CA HIS A 287 -15.75 7.93 -23.98
C HIS A 287 -15.21 7.77 -22.56
N TRP A 288 -15.16 8.88 -21.81
CA TRP A 288 -14.85 8.83 -20.38
C TRP A 288 -15.83 7.90 -19.66
N TYR A 289 -15.29 7.07 -18.74
CA TYR A 289 -16.07 6.11 -17.96
C TYR A 289 -16.64 4.93 -18.75
N GLU A 290 -16.02 4.56 -19.85
CA GLU A 290 -16.32 3.33 -20.57
C GLU A 290 -15.25 2.25 -20.28
N SER A 291 -15.58 1.01 -20.60
CA SER A 291 -14.67 -0.14 -20.47
C SER A 291 -14.93 -1.12 -21.60
N SER A 292 -13.89 -1.77 -22.08
CA SER A 292 -13.98 -2.85 -23.06
C SER A 292 -14.48 -4.17 -22.47
N CYS A 293 -14.60 -4.28 -21.16
CA CYS A 293 -15.09 -5.49 -20.50
C CYS A 293 -16.58 -5.73 -20.73
N ARG A 294 -16.98 -7.00 -20.70
CA ARG A 294 -18.39 -7.42 -20.77
C ARG A 294 -19.01 -7.40 -19.38
N ARG A 295 -20.36 -7.33 -19.33
CA ARG A 295 -21.09 -7.36 -18.05
C ARG A 295 -20.86 -8.63 -17.24
N GLY A 296 -20.54 -9.77 -17.87
CA GLY A 296 -20.22 -11.04 -17.22
C GLY A 296 -18.80 -11.16 -16.72
N ASP A 297 -17.91 -10.25 -17.14
CA ASP A 297 -16.52 -10.24 -16.72
C ASP A 297 -16.43 -9.89 -15.24
N ARG A 298 -15.68 -10.69 -14.49
CA ARG A 298 -15.56 -10.53 -13.03
C ARG A 298 -14.20 -10.99 -12.53
N ALA A 299 -13.88 -10.56 -11.34
CA ALA A 299 -12.84 -11.18 -10.50
C ALA A 299 -13.33 -11.33 -9.06
N THR A 300 -13.01 -12.46 -8.47
CA THR A 300 -13.28 -12.76 -7.07
C THR A 300 -11.96 -12.89 -6.34
N TYR A 301 -11.87 -12.29 -5.16
CA TYR A 301 -10.72 -12.36 -4.27
C TYR A 301 -11.19 -12.86 -2.92
N GLU A 302 -10.47 -13.82 -2.38
CA GLU A 302 -10.65 -14.30 -1.01
C GLU A 302 -9.29 -14.26 -0.32
N SER A 303 -9.26 -13.80 0.91
CA SER A 303 -8.04 -13.76 1.71
C SER A 303 -8.34 -14.12 3.15
N PHE A 304 -7.46 -14.91 3.72
CA PHE A 304 -7.46 -15.25 5.13
C PHE A 304 -6.07 -15.08 5.72
N MET A 305 -5.95 -14.36 6.81
CA MET A 305 -4.69 -14.11 7.51
C MET A 305 -4.83 -14.45 8.98
N VAL A 306 -3.78 -15.04 9.55
CA VAL A 306 -3.59 -15.19 11.00
C VAL A 306 -2.16 -14.82 11.34
N ASN A 307 -2.00 -13.98 12.37
CA ASN A 307 -0.72 -13.47 12.83
C ASN A 307 -0.64 -13.51 14.37
N PRO A 308 -0.29 -14.67 14.97
CA PRO A 308 0.00 -14.77 16.40
C PRO A 308 1.36 -14.16 16.73
N TRP A 309 1.44 -13.56 17.90
CA TRP A 309 2.67 -12.95 18.40
C TRP A 309 2.77 -13.06 19.92
N LEU A 310 4.00 -12.97 20.45
CA LEU A 310 4.32 -12.92 21.86
C LEU A 310 5.49 -11.99 22.08
N ASP A 311 5.33 -11.04 22.99
CA ASP A 311 6.36 -10.14 23.48
C ASP A 311 6.69 -10.49 24.93
N TRP A 312 7.96 -10.77 25.21
CA TRP A 312 8.47 -11.12 26.54
C TRP A 312 9.58 -10.17 26.95
N GLN A 313 9.30 -9.35 27.96
CA GLN A 313 10.30 -8.51 28.63
C GLN A 313 11.14 -9.38 29.56
N VAL A 314 12.25 -9.93 29.06
CA VAL A 314 13.11 -10.88 29.81
C VAL A 314 13.84 -10.20 30.95
N THR A 315 14.30 -8.96 30.72
CA THR A 315 14.86 -8.03 31.70
C THR A 315 14.48 -6.60 31.31
N GLU A 316 14.76 -5.62 32.15
CA GLU A 316 14.53 -4.20 31.82
C GLU A 316 15.18 -3.77 30.50
N ASP A 317 16.33 -4.36 30.14
CA ASP A 317 17.11 -4.04 28.95
C ASP A 317 16.86 -4.99 27.76
N TRP A 318 16.12 -6.10 27.95
CA TRP A 318 16.00 -7.16 26.94
C TRP A 318 14.55 -7.56 26.68
N LEU A 319 14.09 -7.24 25.48
CA LEU A 319 12.80 -7.65 24.94
C LEU A 319 12.99 -8.75 23.90
N LEU A 320 12.25 -9.83 24.04
CA LEU A 320 12.19 -10.94 23.10
C LEU A 320 10.80 -11.03 22.48
N LYS A 321 10.73 -10.93 21.15
CA LYS A 321 9.49 -11.01 20.38
C LYS A 321 9.47 -12.26 19.52
N PHE A 322 8.38 -13.00 19.56
CA PHE A 322 8.08 -14.11 18.66
C PHE A 322 6.87 -13.76 17.82
N GLY A 323 6.93 -14.06 16.55
CA GLY A 323 5.79 -13.89 15.67
C GLY A 323 5.74 -14.92 14.57
N ALA A 324 4.54 -15.30 14.22
CA ALA A 324 4.25 -16.13 13.05
C ALA A 324 3.14 -15.50 12.25
N GLY A 325 3.21 -15.65 10.95
CA GLY A 325 2.17 -15.16 10.06
C GLY A 325 1.82 -16.21 9.02
N MET A 326 0.55 -16.31 8.72
CA MET A 326 0.03 -17.18 7.68
C MET A 326 -1.00 -16.41 6.88
N MET A 327 -0.86 -16.42 5.57
CA MET A 327 -1.80 -15.79 4.66
C MET A 327 -2.15 -16.71 3.50
N PHE A 328 -3.43 -16.93 3.32
CA PHE A 328 -4.01 -17.59 2.15
C PHE A 328 -4.74 -16.53 1.34
N SER A 329 -4.54 -16.54 0.04
CA SER A 329 -5.34 -15.74 -0.87
C SER A 329 -5.68 -16.54 -2.11
N SER A 330 -6.92 -16.43 -2.57
CA SER A 330 -7.35 -16.93 -3.87
C SER A 330 -7.78 -15.77 -4.75
N TRP A 331 -7.52 -15.92 -6.01
CA TRP A 331 -7.89 -14.97 -7.03
C TRP A 331 -8.38 -15.75 -8.25
N ASP A 332 -9.66 -15.61 -8.51
CA ASP A 332 -10.31 -16.16 -9.69
C ASP A 332 -10.80 -15.01 -10.57
N PHE A 333 -10.43 -14.99 -11.82
CA PHE A 333 -10.95 -14.02 -12.76
C PHE A 333 -11.29 -14.64 -14.11
N SER A 334 -12.32 -14.07 -14.70
CA SER A 334 -12.81 -14.43 -16.01
C SER A 334 -13.21 -13.15 -16.74
N MET A 335 -12.45 -12.77 -17.75
CA MET A 335 -12.71 -11.54 -18.47
C MET A 335 -12.20 -11.56 -19.90
N GLN A 336 -12.78 -10.68 -20.69
CA GLN A 336 -12.30 -10.40 -22.02
C GLN A 336 -11.15 -9.41 -21.97
N GLU A 337 -9.98 -9.80 -22.45
CA GLU A 337 -8.86 -8.88 -22.59
C GLU A 337 -9.06 -7.96 -23.80
N PRO A 338 -8.66 -6.69 -23.70
CA PRO A 338 -8.56 -5.83 -24.86
C PRO A 338 -7.47 -6.36 -25.79
N TYR A 339 -7.63 -6.10 -27.05
CA TYR A 339 -6.71 -6.59 -28.10
C TYR A 339 -5.28 -6.11 -27.87
N ASN A 340 -4.33 -7.06 -27.92
CA ASN A 340 -2.91 -6.79 -28.07
C ASN A 340 -2.60 -6.42 -29.54
N GLY A 341 -3.34 -5.50 -30.12
CA GLY A 341 -3.05 -4.99 -31.46
C GLY A 341 -1.67 -4.36 -31.52
N THR A 342 -1.05 -4.41 -32.66
CA THR A 342 0.21 -3.72 -32.90
C THR A 342 -0.03 -2.22 -32.74
N GLY A 343 0.99 -1.45 -32.32
CA GLY A 343 0.89 0.02 -32.27
C GLY A 343 0.44 0.64 -33.60
N GLU A 344 0.71 -0.06 -34.71
CA GLU A 344 0.28 0.28 -36.05
C GLU A 344 -1.24 0.26 -36.24
N GLU A 345 -1.97 -0.70 -35.66
CA GLU A 345 -3.44 -0.73 -35.71
C GLU A 345 -4.06 0.44 -34.93
N LEU A 346 -3.50 0.78 -33.79
CA LEU A 346 -3.95 1.93 -33.02
C LEU A 346 -3.69 3.26 -33.74
N LEU A 347 -2.50 3.42 -34.32
CA LEU A 347 -2.17 4.59 -35.14
C LEU A 347 -3.10 4.72 -36.35
N ASN A 348 -3.36 3.60 -37.07
CA ASN A 348 -4.29 3.60 -38.17
C ASN A 348 -5.70 4.02 -37.72
N TYR A 349 -6.14 3.58 -36.55
CA TYR A 349 -7.44 4.05 -36.01
C TYR A 349 -7.43 5.55 -35.77
N TYR A 350 -6.36 6.13 -35.21
CA TYR A 350 -6.27 7.56 -34.97
C TYR A 350 -6.20 8.39 -36.28
N GLU A 351 -5.57 7.84 -37.30
CA GLU A 351 -5.44 8.51 -38.60
C GLU A 351 -6.70 8.40 -39.45
N THR A 352 -7.38 7.26 -39.41
CA THR A 352 -8.46 6.92 -40.34
C THR A 352 -9.83 6.83 -39.66
N GLY A 353 -9.90 6.75 -38.31
CA GLY A 353 -11.11 6.48 -37.55
C GLY A 353 -11.62 5.04 -37.71
N ARG A 354 -10.83 4.13 -38.28
CA ARG A 354 -11.19 2.74 -38.51
C ARG A 354 -10.13 1.78 -38.03
N TRP A 355 -10.59 0.71 -37.37
CA TRP A 355 -9.70 -0.43 -37.07
C TRP A 355 -9.38 -1.20 -38.35
N LEU A 356 -8.16 -1.72 -38.47
CA LEU A 356 -7.77 -2.58 -39.62
C LEU A 356 -8.65 -3.84 -39.69
N SER A 357 -9.11 -4.34 -38.55
CA SER A 357 -10.04 -5.46 -38.45
C SER A 357 -11.50 -5.13 -38.84
N GLY A 358 -11.84 -3.83 -39.04
CA GLY A 358 -13.20 -3.37 -39.32
C GLY A 358 -14.13 -3.38 -38.09
N GLU A 359 -13.66 -3.82 -36.92
CA GLU A 359 -14.47 -3.81 -35.70
C GLU A 359 -14.46 -2.45 -35.01
N LYS A 360 -15.55 -2.12 -34.34
CA LYS A 360 -15.67 -0.86 -33.60
C LYS A 360 -14.88 -0.80 -32.30
N TYR A 361 -14.56 -1.95 -31.71
CA TYR A 361 -13.89 -2.09 -30.42
C TYR A 361 -12.77 -3.14 -30.50
N MET A 362 -11.66 -2.86 -29.83
CA MET A 362 -10.56 -3.80 -29.70
C MET A 362 -10.90 -4.88 -28.67
N THR A 363 -11.15 -6.08 -29.15
CA THR A 363 -11.34 -7.26 -28.30
C THR A 363 -10.44 -8.37 -28.78
N SER A 364 -9.64 -8.97 -27.91
CA SER A 364 -8.73 -10.02 -28.38
C SER A 364 -9.08 -11.38 -27.87
N GLY A 365 -9.25 -11.64 -26.72
CA GLY A 365 -9.31 -12.96 -26.17
C GLY A 365 -10.04 -13.02 -24.85
N PHE A 366 -10.36 -14.22 -24.46
CA PHE A 366 -10.86 -14.51 -23.14
C PHE A 366 -9.68 -14.92 -22.26
N SER A 367 -9.53 -14.25 -21.12
CA SER A 367 -8.52 -14.61 -20.12
C SER A 367 -9.21 -15.12 -18.87
N GLU A 368 -8.77 -16.27 -18.42
CA GLU A 368 -9.26 -16.93 -17.22
C GLU A 368 -8.06 -17.42 -16.41
N ALA A 369 -8.07 -17.16 -15.14
CA ALA A 369 -7.07 -17.71 -14.23
C ALA A 369 -7.68 -17.95 -12.85
N ASP A 370 -7.30 -19.07 -12.27
CA ASP A 370 -7.50 -19.40 -10.87
C ASP A 370 -6.12 -19.53 -10.23
N SER A 371 -5.89 -18.75 -9.19
CA SER A 371 -4.60 -18.72 -8.48
C SER A 371 -4.82 -18.71 -6.99
N VAL A 372 -4.16 -19.65 -6.32
CA VAL A 372 -4.08 -19.69 -4.86
C VAL A 372 -2.66 -19.37 -4.43
N SER A 373 -2.50 -18.45 -3.49
CA SER A 373 -1.22 -18.10 -2.88
C SER A 373 -1.24 -18.42 -1.40
N ARG A 374 -0.13 -18.99 -0.92
CA ARG A 374 0.11 -19.28 0.50
C ARG A 374 1.43 -18.66 0.91
N ASN A 375 1.39 -17.84 1.94
CA ASN A 375 2.56 -17.20 2.52
C ASN A 375 2.65 -17.58 3.99
N TYR A 376 3.82 -17.97 4.44
CA TYR A 376 4.12 -18.27 5.84
C TYR A 376 5.33 -17.47 6.26
N ASN A 377 5.28 -16.93 7.48
CA ASN A 377 6.39 -16.22 8.09
C ASN A 377 6.55 -16.67 9.54
N LEU A 378 7.79 -16.82 9.97
CA LEU A 378 8.14 -17.08 11.36
C LEU A 378 9.37 -16.24 11.71
N TYR A 379 9.34 -15.53 12.82
CA TYR A 379 10.50 -14.77 13.28
C TYR A 379 10.63 -14.77 14.78
N THR A 380 11.87 -14.63 15.22
CA THR A 380 12.22 -14.27 16.60
C THR A 380 13.03 -12.99 16.53
N ARG A 381 12.64 -11.98 17.30
CA ARG A 381 13.36 -10.71 17.36
C ARG A 381 13.83 -10.46 18.79
N SER A 382 15.11 -10.33 18.96
CA SER A 382 15.75 -9.99 20.21
C SER A 382 16.20 -8.53 20.16
N VAL A 383 15.72 -7.73 21.08
CA VAL A 383 16.03 -6.29 21.19
C VAL A 383 16.67 -6.04 22.54
N TRP A 384 17.92 -5.60 22.54
CA TRP A 384 18.62 -5.12 23.72
C TRP A 384 18.72 -3.60 23.65
N THR A 385 18.17 -2.93 24.64
CA THR A 385 18.26 -1.47 24.75
C THR A 385 18.92 -1.14 26.07
N LYS A 386 20.08 -0.51 26.03
CA LYS A 386 20.89 -0.26 27.22
C LYS A 386 21.41 1.16 27.26
N ASP A 387 21.26 1.80 28.42
CA ASP A 387 21.93 3.04 28.74
C ASP A 387 23.38 2.73 29.23
N LEU A 388 24.34 3.23 28.45
CA LEU A 388 25.76 3.07 28.71
C LEU A 388 26.34 4.37 29.31
N PRO A 389 27.54 4.34 29.94
CA PRO A 389 28.22 5.54 30.38
C PRO A 389 28.37 6.59 29.27
N LEU A 390 28.55 7.86 29.64
CA LEU A 390 28.72 9.01 28.70
C LEU A 390 27.48 9.39 27.94
N GLU A 391 26.26 9.12 28.45
CA GLU A 391 24.99 9.43 27.80
C GLU A 391 24.78 8.67 26.50
N ILE A 392 25.33 7.48 26.37
CA ILE A 392 25.15 6.62 25.19
C ILE A 392 23.95 5.70 25.45
N LYS A 393 22.95 5.75 24.55
CA LYS A 393 21.89 4.75 24.49
C LYS A 393 22.14 3.84 23.29
N ASN A 394 22.27 2.55 23.54
CA ASN A 394 22.50 1.53 22.51
C ASN A 394 21.25 0.67 22.34
N SER A 395 20.87 0.35 21.10
CA SER A 395 19.79 -0.57 20.78
C SER A 395 20.24 -1.56 19.71
N LEU A 396 20.41 -2.82 20.13
CA LEU A 396 20.83 -3.92 19.26
C LEU A 396 19.63 -4.81 18.94
N VAL A 397 19.39 -5.06 17.66
CA VAL A 397 18.34 -5.95 17.15
C VAL A 397 18.98 -7.13 16.43
N ILE A 398 18.60 -8.34 16.82
CA ILE A 398 18.96 -9.59 16.14
C ILE A 398 17.66 -10.29 15.79
N GLN A 399 17.45 -10.61 14.49
CA GLN A 399 16.25 -11.27 14.04
C GLN A 399 16.57 -12.38 13.04
N PRO A 400 16.57 -13.65 13.43
CA PRO A 400 16.36 -14.75 12.51
C PRO A 400 14.91 -14.81 12.07
N ASP A 401 14.70 -15.09 10.79
CA ASP A 401 13.34 -15.27 10.24
C ASP A 401 13.34 -16.33 9.13
N TYR A 402 12.16 -16.92 8.96
CA TYR A 402 11.84 -17.84 7.89
C TYR A 402 10.62 -17.34 7.14
N TYR A 403 10.67 -17.40 5.82
CA TYR A 403 9.57 -17.05 4.94
C TYR A 403 9.40 -18.11 3.86
N TYR A 404 8.16 -18.54 3.65
CA TYR A 404 7.80 -19.46 2.57
C TYR A 404 6.65 -18.87 1.76
N ARG A 405 6.75 -18.99 0.44
CA ARG A 405 5.70 -18.60 -0.49
C ARG A 405 5.48 -19.69 -1.53
N GLU A 406 4.22 -19.99 -1.75
CA GLU A 406 3.75 -20.86 -2.81
C GLU A 406 2.59 -20.18 -3.55
N SER A 407 2.51 -20.34 -4.87
CA SER A 407 1.37 -19.86 -5.66
C SER A 407 1.08 -20.87 -6.77
N SER A 408 -0.19 -21.28 -6.90
CA SER A 408 -0.68 -22.10 -8.01
C SER A 408 -1.07 -21.21 -9.21
N GLY A 409 -1.43 -21.83 -10.34
CA GLY A 409 -1.91 -21.08 -11.52
C GLY A 409 -0.79 -20.46 -12.37
N GLY A 410 0.46 -20.91 -12.25
CA GLY A 410 1.58 -20.46 -13.10
C GLY A 410 2.18 -19.10 -12.72
N PHE A 411 1.78 -18.50 -11.58
CA PHE A 411 2.18 -17.17 -11.16
C PHE A 411 3.26 -17.14 -10.06
N GLY A 412 3.76 -18.26 -9.60
CA GLY A 412 4.83 -18.29 -8.61
C GLY A 412 5.37 -19.68 -8.38
N THR A 413 6.62 -19.74 -8.03
CA THR A 413 7.34 -20.96 -7.65
C THR A 413 7.41 -21.07 -6.15
N PRO A 414 7.31 -22.26 -5.57
CA PRO A 414 7.60 -22.45 -4.15
C PRO A 414 8.99 -21.93 -3.85
N THR A 415 9.05 -20.97 -2.93
CA THR A 415 10.31 -20.31 -2.55
C THR A 415 10.38 -20.17 -1.04
N SER A 416 11.47 -20.66 -0.47
CA SER A 416 11.84 -20.47 0.94
C SER A 416 12.91 -19.42 1.08
N ARG A 417 12.89 -18.66 2.17
CA ARG A 417 13.94 -17.74 2.56
C ARG A 417 14.25 -17.90 4.03
N TYR A 418 15.51 -18.05 4.35
CA TYR A 418 16.07 -18.05 5.70
C TYR A 418 16.86 -16.77 5.88
N GLY A 419 16.43 -15.89 6.76
CA GLY A 419 17.00 -14.57 6.97
C GLY A 419 17.64 -14.42 8.35
N LEU A 420 18.70 -13.63 8.43
CA LEU A 420 19.30 -13.16 9.67
C LEU A 420 19.59 -11.67 9.55
N LEU A 421 18.90 -10.86 10.34
CA LEU A 421 19.18 -9.43 10.50
C LEU A 421 19.99 -9.19 11.75
N LEU A 422 21.04 -8.39 11.63
CA LEU A 422 21.78 -7.76 12.70
C LEU A 422 21.71 -6.24 12.49
N GLN A 423 21.22 -5.50 13.48
CA GLN A 423 21.13 -4.04 13.42
C GLN A 423 21.51 -3.46 14.77
N ASP A 424 22.30 -2.41 14.72
CA ASP A 424 22.70 -1.66 15.91
C ASP A 424 22.43 -0.17 15.72
N SER A 425 21.91 0.48 16.75
CA SER A 425 21.66 1.91 16.80
C SER A 425 22.31 2.49 18.07
N VAL A 426 23.19 3.45 17.88
CA VAL A 426 23.90 4.14 18.96
C VAL A 426 23.49 5.59 18.97
N ASN A 427 22.79 6.01 20.03
CA ASN A 427 22.44 7.38 20.31
C ASN A 427 23.44 7.96 21.31
N TRP A 428 24.15 9.02 20.92
CA TRP A 428 25.08 9.71 21.79
C TRP A 428 24.88 11.22 21.70
N ARG A 429 24.29 11.80 22.73
CA ARG A 429 23.95 13.21 22.79
C ARG A 429 23.10 13.66 21.59
N TRP A 430 23.72 14.32 20.62
CA TRP A 430 23.08 14.86 19.40
C TRP A 430 23.33 14.00 18.14
N PHE A 431 23.97 12.83 18.26
CA PHE A 431 24.21 11.88 17.18
C PHE A 431 23.38 10.60 17.33
N THR A 432 22.86 10.11 16.25
CA THR A 432 22.37 8.74 16.14
C THR A 432 23.05 8.07 14.96
N LEU A 433 23.81 7.02 15.24
CA LEU A 433 24.44 6.16 14.25
C LEU A 433 23.66 4.85 14.15
N LEU A 434 23.24 4.48 12.94
CA LEU A 434 22.56 3.21 12.67
C LEU A 434 23.39 2.40 11.69
N GLY A 435 23.67 1.14 12.04
CA GLY A 435 24.27 0.14 11.16
C GLY A 435 23.43 -1.11 11.09
N GLY A 436 23.33 -1.72 9.92
CA GLY A 436 22.58 -2.95 9.77
C GLY A 436 23.14 -3.83 8.65
N LEU A 437 23.06 -5.12 8.86
CA LEU A 437 23.46 -6.14 7.91
C LEU A 437 22.44 -7.26 7.91
N ARG A 438 21.96 -7.63 6.74
CA ARG A 438 21.06 -8.75 6.59
C ARG A 438 21.64 -9.78 5.62
N TYR A 439 21.66 -11.03 6.06
CA TYR A 439 21.96 -12.20 5.22
C TYR A 439 20.64 -12.94 4.94
N ASP A 440 20.44 -13.32 3.70
CA ASP A 440 19.32 -14.15 3.25
C ASP A 440 19.83 -15.31 2.40
N HIS A 441 19.38 -16.52 2.73
CA HIS A 441 19.49 -17.71 1.90
C HIS A 441 18.13 -18.02 1.26
N PHE A 442 18.10 -18.10 -0.05
CA PHE A 442 16.89 -18.38 -0.82
C PHE A 442 16.97 -19.77 -1.45
N GLU A 443 15.86 -20.49 -1.36
CA GLU A 443 15.69 -21.78 -2.02
C GLU A 443 14.42 -21.74 -2.86
N GLN A 444 14.53 -22.15 -4.11
CA GLN A 444 13.40 -22.36 -4.99
C GLN A 444 13.32 -23.84 -5.36
N GLU A 445 12.15 -24.44 -5.16
CA GLU A 445 11.91 -25.83 -5.50
C GLU A 445 11.86 -26.07 -7.02
N ALA A 446 12.12 -27.31 -7.43
CA ALA A 446 11.91 -27.71 -8.81
C ALA A 446 10.40 -27.70 -9.14
N TYR A 447 10.03 -27.11 -10.25
CA TYR A 447 8.64 -27.05 -10.67
C TYR A 447 8.47 -27.22 -12.19
N THR A 448 7.25 -27.51 -12.60
CA THR A 448 6.88 -27.56 -14.01
C THR A 448 5.87 -26.47 -14.32
N SER A 449 6.26 -25.52 -15.15
CA SER A 449 5.35 -24.53 -15.70
C SER A 449 4.59 -25.16 -16.89
N VAL A 450 3.27 -24.97 -16.88
CA VAL A 450 2.40 -25.41 -17.98
C VAL A 450 1.77 -24.15 -18.58
N THR A 451 2.17 -23.81 -19.79
CA THR A 451 1.62 -22.67 -20.52
C THR A 451 0.75 -23.20 -21.65
N ARG A 452 -0.48 -22.74 -21.73
CA ARG A 452 -1.38 -23.04 -22.84
C ARG A 452 -1.48 -21.82 -23.75
N ASP A 453 -1.15 -21.99 -25.01
CA ASP A 453 -1.37 -20.97 -26.03
C ASP A 453 -2.88 -20.83 -26.27
N ALA A 454 -3.44 -19.66 -25.96
CA ALA A 454 -4.88 -19.41 -26.07
C ALA A 454 -5.41 -19.47 -27.52
N ARG A 455 -4.54 -19.19 -28.51
CA ARG A 455 -4.89 -19.18 -29.92
C ARG A 455 -4.84 -20.58 -30.57
N THR A 456 -3.81 -21.37 -30.23
CA THR A 456 -3.57 -22.67 -30.84
C THR A 456 -4.05 -23.82 -29.97
N GLY A 457 -4.33 -23.58 -28.68
CA GLY A 457 -4.60 -24.62 -27.70
C GLY A 457 -3.39 -25.46 -27.32
N ALA A 458 -2.22 -25.19 -27.91
CA ALA A 458 -0.99 -25.93 -27.66
C ALA A 458 -0.53 -25.73 -26.20
N THR A 459 -0.10 -26.83 -25.57
CA THR A 459 0.39 -26.82 -24.21
C THR A 459 1.89 -27.04 -24.20
N THR A 460 2.63 -26.07 -23.66
CA THR A 460 4.07 -26.16 -23.44
C THR A 460 4.34 -26.46 -21.98
N ARG A 461 5.15 -27.47 -21.70
CA ARG A 461 5.61 -27.83 -20.36
C ARG A 461 7.09 -27.53 -20.21
N THR A 462 7.44 -26.60 -19.33
CA THR A 462 8.83 -26.26 -19.02
C THR A 462 9.18 -26.69 -17.62
N ARG A 463 10.14 -27.60 -17.48
CA ARG A 463 10.61 -28.03 -16.15
C ARG A 463 11.76 -27.16 -15.70
N TYR A 464 11.61 -26.57 -14.53
CA TYR A 464 12.64 -25.79 -13.85
C TYR A 464 13.28 -26.66 -12.75
N ARG A 465 14.60 -26.55 -12.61
CA ARG A 465 15.34 -27.24 -11.54
C ARG A 465 15.28 -26.42 -10.26
N ALA A 466 15.44 -27.09 -9.12
CA ALA A 466 15.68 -26.42 -7.86
C ALA A 466 16.93 -25.53 -7.94
N THR A 467 16.86 -24.35 -7.36
CA THR A 467 17.96 -23.38 -7.33
C THR A 467 18.04 -22.74 -5.95
N SER A 468 19.25 -22.39 -5.52
CA SER A 468 19.46 -21.64 -4.29
C SER A 468 20.46 -20.50 -4.54
N ALA A 469 20.36 -19.43 -3.75
CA ALA A 469 21.29 -18.33 -3.82
C ALA A 469 21.29 -17.51 -2.51
N ASP A 470 22.40 -16.83 -2.27
CA ASP A 470 22.62 -16.01 -1.10
C ASP A 470 22.57 -14.51 -1.43
N ALA A 471 22.16 -13.70 -0.47
CA ALA A 471 22.18 -12.26 -0.59
C ALA A 471 22.61 -11.62 0.72
N LEU A 472 23.51 -10.63 0.64
CA LEU A 472 23.95 -9.82 1.76
C LEU A 472 23.59 -8.37 1.52
N SER A 473 22.71 -7.78 2.34
CA SER A 473 22.15 -6.45 2.18
C SER A 473 22.55 -5.54 3.34
N PRO A 474 23.57 -4.65 3.16
CA PRO A 474 23.99 -3.72 4.17
C PRO A 474 23.17 -2.44 4.17
N ARG A 475 23.14 -1.75 5.32
CA ARG A 475 22.65 -0.39 5.47
C ARG A 475 23.43 0.37 6.53
N GLY A 476 23.46 1.70 6.42
CA GLY A 476 24.03 2.57 7.42
C GLY A 476 23.42 3.96 7.32
N GLY A 477 23.33 4.64 8.44
CA GLY A 477 22.78 5.97 8.49
C GLY A 477 23.25 6.77 9.70
N LEU A 478 23.23 8.07 9.53
CA LEU A 478 23.63 9.03 10.57
C LEU A 478 22.54 10.10 10.68
N THR A 479 22.15 10.40 11.91
CA THR A 479 21.30 11.54 12.25
C THR A 479 22.08 12.44 13.19
N ILE A 480 22.00 13.77 12.98
CA ILE A 480 22.68 14.79 13.77
C ILE A 480 21.62 15.81 14.19
N ARG A 481 21.44 16.01 15.49
CA ARG A 481 20.47 16.96 16.08
C ARG A 481 21.21 18.07 16.83
N PRO A 482 21.79 19.06 16.12
CA PRO A 482 22.54 20.14 16.77
C PRO A 482 21.66 21.07 17.61
N LEU A 483 20.36 21.11 17.31
CA LEU A 483 19.34 21.90 18.02
C LEU A 483 18.06 21.05 18.10
N ASP A 484 17.22 21.27 19.11
CA ASP A 484 15.98 20.50 19.30
C ASP A 484 15.01 20.58 18.10
N TRP A 485 15.06 21.68 17.37
CA TRP A 485 14.22 21.93 16.20
C TRP A 485 14.90 21.63 14.86
N LEU A 486 16.19 21.23 14.85
CA LEU A 486 16.97 21.00 13.62
C LEU A 486 17.61 19.62 13.64
N VAL A 487 17.34 18.82 12.62
CA VAL A 487 17.91 17.49 12.42
C VAL A 487 18.47 17.38 11.01
N LEU A 488 19.72 16.95 10.88
CA LEU A 488 20.36 16.57 9.62
C LEU A 488 20.44 15.04 9.58
N PHE A 489 20.19 14.43 8.43
CA PHE A 489 20.30 12.99 8.29
C PHE A 489 20.86 12.57 6.93
N GLY A 490 21.43 11.37 6.92
CA GLY A 490 21.85 10.71 5.69
C GLY A 490 21.93 9.21 5.86
N ASN A 491 21.63 8.49 4.79
CA ASN A 491 21.71 7.04 4.77
C ASN A 491 22.23 6.48 3.45
N LEU A 492 22.77 5.28 3.55
CA LEU A 492 23.06 4.37 2.47
C LEU A 492 22.34 3.07 2.76
N SER A 493 21.53 2.59 1.85
CA SER A 493 20.86 1.29 1.97
C SER A 493 20.98 0.50 0.69
N GLN A 494 21.13 -0.81 0.82
CA GLN A 494 21.26 -1.72 -0.31
C GLN A 494 20.32 -2.91 -0.15
N THR A 495 19.68 -3.30 -1.24
CA THR A 495 18.93 -4.56 -1.38
C THR A 495 19.61 -5.41 -2.42
N ARG A 496 19.80 -6.69 -2.13
CA ARG A 496 20.18 -7.70 -3.12
C ARG A 496 19.12 -8.77 -3.18
N THR A 497 18.69 -9.11 -4.39
CA THR A 497 17.66 -10.12 -4.63
C THR A 497 18.20 -11.13 -5.64
N PRO A 498 18.28 -12.42 -5.29
CA PRO A 498 18.66 -13.45 -6.23
C PRO A 498 17.65 -13.57 -7.37
N MET A 499 18.16 -13.91 -8.55
CA MET A 499 17.36 -14.08 -9.76
C MET A 499 17.01 -15.56 -9.97
N LEU A 500 16.28 -16.13 -9.02
CA LEU A 500 15.87 -17.54 -9.05
C LEU A 500 14.92 -17.80 -10.23
N GLY A 501 15.07 -18.96 -10.87
CA GLY A 501 14.21 -19.40 -11.98
C GLY A 501 14.48 -18.70 -13.32
N LEU A 502 15.41 -17.74 -13.39
CA LEU A 502 15.89 -17.18 -14.66
C LEU A 502 17.02 -18.02 -15.24
N ARG A 503 17.24 -17.91 -16.54
CA ARG A 503 18.28 -18.70 -17.25
C ARG A 503 19.10 -17.82 -18.17
N ASN A 504 20.39 -18.06 -18.14
CA ASN A 504 21.35 -17.57 -19.14
C ASN A 504 21.16 -18.26 -20.49
N ALA A 505 21.76 -17.73 -21.54
CA ALA A 505 21.72 -18.32 -22.86
C ALA A 505 22.34 -19.74 -22.92
N ASP A 506 23.24 -20.08 -22.02
CA ASP A 506 23.84 -21.40 -21.86
C ASP A 506 23.01 -22.38 -21.01
N GLY A 507 21.82 -21.89 -20.52
CA GLY A 507 20.92 -22.68 -19.68
C GLY A 507 21.30 -22.69 -18.18
N SER A 508 22.41 -22.07 -17.77
CA SER A 508 22.81 -21.95 -16.39
C SER A 508 21.92 -20.92 -15.64
N SER A 509 21.90 -20.97 -14.31
CA SER A 509 21.26 -19.95 -13.49
C SER A 509 22.20 -18.76 -13.28
N PRO A 510 21.66 -17.51 -13.20
CA PRO A 510 22.47 -16.35 -12.91
C PRO A 510 23.04 -16.42 -11.48
N THR A 511 24.32 -16.12 -11.35
CA THR A 511 25.02 -16.15 -10.07
C THR A 511 25.10 -14.80 -9.40
N THR A 512 24.95 -13.70 -10.17
CA THR A 512 25.01 -12.34 -9.65
C THR A 512 23.60 -11.86 -9.30
N PRO A 513 23.34 -11.46 -8.05
CA PRO A 513 22.02 -10.96 -7.69
C PRO A 513 21.75 -9.59 -8.32
N TRP A 514 20.49 -9.32 -8.58
CA TRP A 514 19.99 -7.99 -8.80
C TRP A 514 20.25 -7.13 -7.57
N ARG A 515 20.65 -5.86 -7.76
CA ARG A 515 21.05 -4.96 -6.70
C ARG A 515 20.39 -3.60 -6.85
N ALA A 516 19.83 -3.05 -5.77
CA ALA A 516 19.43 -1.67 -5.67
C ALA A 516 20.21 -0.99 -4.53
N THR A 517 20.82 0.16 -4.82
CA THR A 517 21.57 0.96 -3.84
C THR A 517 20.98 2.36 -3.79
N GLN A 518 20.69 2.87 -2.60
CA GLN A 518 20.22 4.22 -2.37
C GLN A 518 21.23 5.02 -1.56
N TYR A 519 21.39 6.26 -1.97
CA TYR A 519 22.00 7.36 -1.22
C TYR A 519 20.90 8.37 -0.94
N GLU A 520 20.69 8.75 0.32
CA GLU A 520 19.70 9.72 0.74
C GLU A 520 20.29 10.67 1.77
N GLY A 521 19.91 11.92 1.72
CA GLY A 521 20.26 12.89 2.74
C GLY A 521 19.23 14.01 2.80
N GLY A 522 19.11 14.61 3.99
CA GLY A 522 18.09 15.61 4.18
C GLY A 522 18.22 16.39 5.48
N VAL A 523 17.28 17.30 5.65
CA VAL A 523 17.12 18.15 6.84
C VAL A 523 15.67 18.09 7.32
N ARG A 524 15.49 18.05 8.63
CA ARG A 524 14.19 18.19 9.30
C ARG A 524 14.22 19.39 10.20
N VAL A 525 13.14 20.16 10.17
CA VAL A 525 12.98 21.37 10.97
C VAL A 525 11.62 21.36 11.66
N SER A 526 11.58 21.67 12.94
CA SER A 526 10.33 21.83 13.71
C SER A 526 10.11 23.31 14.01
N PRO A 527 9.40 24.05 13.13
CA PRO A 527 9.16 25.48 13.32
C PRO A 527 8.26 25.77 14.51
N VAL A 528 7.36 24.83 14.86
CA VAL A 528 6.54 24.84 16.06
C VAL A 528 6.50 23.42 16.65
N LYS A 529 6.29 23.29 17.94
CA LYS A 529 6.50 22.07 18.74
C LYS A 529 5.90 20.76 18.15
N LYS A 530 4.77 20.84 17.45
CA LYS A 530 4.07 19.66 16.89
C LYS A 530 4.09 19.61 15.37
N LEU A 531 4.85 20.46 14.70
CA LEU A 531 4.91 20.56 13.24
C LEU A 531 6.32 20.31 12.76
N TRP A 532 6.48 19.38 11.82
CA TRP A 532 7.76 19.05 11.21
C TRP A 532 7.75 19.29 9.71
N VAL A 533 8.84 19.83 9.23
CA VAL A 533 9.15 20.01 7.81
C VAL A 533 10.37 19.15 7.50
N THR A 534 10.30 18.31 6.50
CA THR A 534 11.43 17.51 5.99
C THR A 534 11.71 17.87 4.55
N LEU A 535 12.97 18.11 4.23
CA LEU A 535 13.47 18.21 2.86
C LEU A 535 14.55 17.16 2.67
N SER A 536 14.40 16.32 1.65
CA SER A 536 15.36 15.25 1.35
C SER A 536 15.67 15.20 -0.15
N THR A 537 16.82 14.64 -0.47
CA THR A 537 17.21 14.27 -1.81
C THR A 537 17.71 12.84 -1.83
N TYR A 538 17.49 12.13 -2.92
CA TYR A 538 17.86 10.73 -3.05
C TYR A 538 18.38 10.39 -4.46
N ARG A 539 19.15 9.32 -4.52
CA ARG A 539 19.54 8.62 -5.73
C ARG A 539 19.49 7.12 -5.50
N ILE A 540 18.73 6.40 -6.32
CA ILE A 540 18.64 4.95 -6.32
C ILE A 540 19.21 4.42 -7.63
N GLU A 541 20.13 3.47 -7.55
CA GLU A 541 20.73 2.81 -8.69
C GLU A 541 20.39 1.33 -8.64
N GLN A 542 19.80 0.83 -9.72
CA GLN A 542 19.55 -0.60 -9.92
C GLN A 542 20.55 -1.14 -10.94
N GLU A 543 21.18 -2.25 -10.62
CA GLU A 543 22.16 -2.93 -11.45
C GLU A 543 21.82 -4.41 -11.56
N ASN A 544 22.31 -5.04 -12.60
CA ASN A 544 22.04 -6.42 -12.95
C ASN A 544 20.53 -6.68 -13.16
N VAL A 545 19.82 -5.71 -13.71
CA VAL A 545 18.38 -5.86 -14.02
C VAL A 545 18.23 -6.86 -15.13
N PRO A 546 17.40 -7.92 -14.92
CA PRO A 546 17.23 -8.94 -15.95
C PRO A 546 16.43 -8.40 -17.15
N GLU A 547 16.96 -8.59 -18.35
CA GLU A 547 16.30 -8.29 -19.62
C GLU A 547 16.00 -9.58 -20.36
N ALA A 548 14.73 -9.78 -20.70
CA ALA A 548 14.31 -10.94 -21.46
C ALA A 548 14.62 -10.73 -22.96
N ASP A 549 15.38 -11.64 -23.55
CA ASP A 549 15.41 -11.77 -24.99
C ASP A 549 14.16 -12.54 -25.46
N THR A 550 13.25 -11.81 -26.08
CA THR A 550 11.95 -12.34 -26.53
C THR A 550 12.10 -13.39 -27.65
N ALA A 551 13.21 -13.42 -28.38
CA ALA A 551 13.45 -14.35 -29.44
C ALA A 551 13.93 -15.74 -28.92
N THR A 552 14.71 -15.72 -27.83
CA THR A 552 15.34 -16.93 -27.29
C THR A 552 14.70 -17.41 -25.97
N GLY A 553 13.98 -16.51 -25.26
CA GLY A 553 13.43 -16.78 -23.93
C GLY A 553 14.48 -16.78 -22.81
N TYR A 554 15.73 -16.43 -23.11
CA TYR A 554 16.80 -16.27 -22.13
C TYR A 554 16.89 -14.84 -21.62
N TYR A 555 17.70 -14.61 -20.59
CA TYR A 555 17.88 -13.31 -19.96
C TYR A 555 19.32 -12.84 -20.07
N THR A 556 19.50 -11.54 -20.24
CA THR A 556 20.74 -10.82 -19.96
C THR A 556 20.60 -10.06 -18.64
N TYR A 557 21.71 -9.69 -17.99
CA TYR A 557 21.73 -9.09 -16.64
C TYR A 557 22.61 -7.84 -16.58
N ASP A 558 22.66 -7.10 -17.66
CA ASP A 558 23.42 -5.86 -17.80
C ASP A 558 22.54 -4.60 -17.68
N GLY A 559 21.27 -4.81 -17.43
CA GLY A 559 20.30 -3.74 -17.25
C GLY A 559 20.60 -2.82 -16.08
N ARG A 560 20.33 -1.54 -16.26
CA ARG A 560 20.51 -0.50 -15.23
C ARG A 560 19.37 0.49 -15.24
N ASN A 561 18.82 0.76 -14.06
CA ASN A 561 17.82 1.81 -13.85
C ASN A 561 18.35 2.80 -12.82
N THR A 562 17.96 4.04 -12.97
CA THR A 562 18.30 5.10 -12.02
C THR A 562 17.06 5.91 -11.69
N SER A 563 16.82 6.14 -10.41
CA SER A 563 15.84 7.11 -9.92
C SER A 563 16.54 8.13 -9.05
N ARG A 564 16.26 9.41 -9.28
CA ARG A 564 16.78 10.51 -8.48
C ARG A 564 15.71 11.56 -8.27
N GLY A 565 15.74 12.21 -7.12
CA GLY A 565 14.71 13.19 -6.83
C GLY A 565 14.94 13.96 -5.55
N ALA A 566 13.96 14.80 -5.28
CA ALA A 566 13.84 15.57 -4.05
C ALA A 566 12.42 15.46 -3.53
N GLU A 567 12.30 15.41 -2.22
CA GLU A 567 11.01 15.30 -1.54
C GLU A 567 10.91 16.35 -0.45
N PHE A 568 9.73 16.90 -0.30
CA PHE A 568 9.36 17.82 0.77
C PHE A 568 8.15 17.21 1.50
N SER A 569 8.20 17.19 2.82
CA SER A 569 7.06 16.84 3.65
C SER A 569 6.88 17.86 4.77
N LEU A 570 5.62 18.16 5.04
CA LEU A 570 5.14 18.98 6.15
C LEU A 570 4.05 18.19 6.85
N SER A 571 4.16 17.91 8.14
CA SER A 571 3.12 17.20 8.87
C SER A 571 3.07 17.60 10.33
N GLY A 572 1.86 17.76 10.85
CA GLY A 572 1.64 18.06 12.25
C GLY A 572 0.60 19.14 12.49
N ASP A 573 0.58 19.66 13.72
CA ASP A 573 -0.37 20.68 14.17
C ASP A 573 0.29 22.07 14.11
N VAL A 574 -0.32 22.97 13.34
CA VAL A 574 0.04 24.39 13.31
C VAL A 574 -0.43 25.08 14.60
N THR A 575 -1.62 24.69 15.04
CA THR A 575 -2.22 25.06 16.34
C THR A 575 -2.94 23.82 16.89
N ASP A 576 -3.40 23.83 18.13
CA ASP A 576 -4.16 22.70 18.70
C ASP A 576 -5.45 22.35 17.91
N ASN A 577 -5.93 23.28 17.09
CA ASN A 577 -7.15 23.13 16.30
C ASN A 577 -6.89 22.98 14.79
N TRP A 578 -5.68 23.24 14.32
CA TRP A 578 -5.34 23.25 12.90
C TRP A 578 -4.20 22.30 12.59
N THR A 579 -4.55 21.22 11.93
CA THR A 579 -3.62 20.17 11.47
C THR A 579 -3.41 20.26 9.97
N VAL A 580 -2.18 20.05 9.54
CA VAL A 580 -1.80 20.05 8.12
C VAL A 580 -0.91 18.86 7.78
N MET A 581 -1.01 18.39 6.53
CA MET A 581 -0.09 17.46 5.89
C MET A 581 0.14 17.92 4.46
N GLY A 582 1.37 18.25 4.13
CA GLY A 582 1.78 18.66 2.79
C GLY A 582 2.93 17.79 2.32
N LEU A 583 2.81 17.21 1.14
CA LEU A 583 3.80 16.31 0.60
C LEU A 583 4.05 16.69 -0.87
N TYR A 584 5.32 16.85 -1.24
CA TYR A 584 5.73 17.09 -2.62
C TYR A 584 6.87 16.16 -2.99
N GLY A 585 6.82 15.60 -4.19
CA GLY A 585 7.87 14.76 -4.75
C GLY A 585 8.25 15.23 -6.16
N PHE A 586 9.53 15.41 -6.37
CA PHE A 586 10.14 15.46 -7.68
C PHE A 586 10.89 14.15 -7.91
N ASN A 587 10.60 13.45 -8.99
CA ASN A 587 11.22 12.17 -9.32
C ASN A 587 11.58 12.11 -10.80
N GLN A 588 12.84 11.82 -11.09
CA GLN A 588 13.33 11.53 -12.43
C GLN A 588 13.78 10.08 -12.48
N TYR A 589 13.02 9.25 -13.20
CA TYR A 589 13.34 7.86 -13.43
C TYR A 589 13.90 7.66 -14.84
N THR A 590 15.03 6.97 -14.96
CA THR A 590 15.66 6.63 -16.23
C THR A 590 15.82 5.12 -16.31
N ASP A 591 15.19 4.53 -17.30
CA ASP A 591 15.36 3.11 -17.68
C ASP A 591 16.34 3.06 -18.85
N ARG A 592 17.50 2.42 -18.65
CA ARG A 592 18.51 2.26 -19.70
C ARG A 592 18.31 1.00 -20.55
N ASN A 593 17.32 0.18 -20.18
CA ASN A 593 17.00 -1.10 -20.80
C ASN A 593 15.89 -0.98 -21.86
N VAL A 594 15.59 0.23 -22.25
CA VAL A 594 14.62 0.49 -23.30
C VAL A 594 15.15 0.06 -24.67
N SER A 595 14.25 -0.37 -25.53
CA SER A 595 14.59 -0.84 -26.88
C SER A 595 15.44 0.19 -27.65
N PRO A 596 16.21 -0.19 -28.67
CA PRO A 596 17.03 0.75 -29.45
C PRO A 596 16.27 1.97 -29.98
N HIS A 597 14.95 1.86 -30.16
CA HIS A 597 14.07 2.94 -30.60
C HIS A 597 13.72 3.95 -29.48
N GLU A 598 13.96 3.56 -28.22
CA GLU A 598 13.69 4.36 -27.01
C GLU A 598 14.97 4.95 -26.38
N LYS A 599 16.16 4.51 -26.86
CA LYS A 599 17.45 5.04 -26.39
C LYS A 599 17.54 6.56 -26.57
N GLY A 600 17.73 7.26 -25.46
CA GLY A 600 17.94 8.71 -25.43
C GLY A 600 16.68 9.53 -25.15
N ARG A 601 15.56 8.91 -24.83
CA ARG A 601 14.40 9.59 -24.29
C ARG A 601 14.36 9.39 -22.78
N ASP A 602 14.38 10.49 -22.01
CA ASP A 602 14.03 10.47 -20.60
C ASP A 602 12.55 10.11 -20.50
N PHE A 603 12.27 8.90 -20.03
CA PHE A 603 10.95 8.33 -20.05
C PHE A 603 10.21 8.72 -18.78
N GLU A 604 9.34 9.69 -18.85
CA GLU A 604 8.44 10.06 -17.75
C GLU A 604 7.25 9.10 -17.69
N ARG A 605 7.53 7.81 -17.42
CA ARG A 605 6.48 6.82 -17.12
C ARG A 605 5.65 7.25 -15.94
N TYR A 606 6.30 7.86 -14.97
CA TYR A 606 5.70 8.37 -13.75
C TYR A 606 5.70 9.88 -13.79
N PRO A 607 4.70 10.55 -13.18
CA PRO A 607 4.70 12.00 -13.10
C PRO A 607 6.00 12.48 -12.45
N ALA A 608 6.71 13.40 -13.10
CA ALA A 608 7.93 13.98 -12.55
C ALA A 608 7.65 14.79 -11.27
N HIS A 609 6.48 15.42 -11.21
CA HIS A 609 6.06 16.23 -10.07
C HIS A 609 4.72 15.73 -9.53
N THR A 610 4.69 15.45 -8.25
CA THR A 610 3.47 15.12 -7.50
C THR A 610 3.39 16.00 -6.26
N LEU A 611 2.21 16.52 -5.97
CA LEU A 611 1.94 17.32 -4.77
C LEU A 611 0.64 16.86 -4.16
N SER A 612 0.62 16.70 -2.85
CA SER A 612 -0.60 16.59 -2.07
C SER A 612 -0.57 17.55 -0.90
N PHE A 613 -1.73 18.07 -0.56
CA PHE A 613 -1.91 18.91 0.61
C PHE A 613 -3.24 18.55 1.24
N SER A 614 -3.23 18.26 2.53
CA SER A 614 -4.41 17.97 3.34
C SER A 614 -4.41 18.89 4.55
N THR A 615 -5.56 19.37 4.93
CA THR A 615 -5.72 20.23 6.10
C THR A 615 -7.03 19.95 6.80
N SER A 616 -7.06 20.17 8.10
CA SER A 616 -8.24 19.98 8.94
C SER A 616 -8.24 21.03 10.05
N TYR A 617 -9.35 21.72 10.18
CA TYR A 617 -9.55 22.75 11.20
C TYR A 617 -10.77 22.43 12.06
N ARG A 618 -10.61 22.38 13.37
CA ARG A 618 -11.68 22.24 14.36
C ARG A 618 -12.07 23.59 14.88
N PHE A 619 -13.31 23.98 14.71
CA PHE A 619 -13.85 25.20 15.28
C PHE A 619 -14.09 25.05 16.79
N THR A 620 -13.80 26.12 17.57
CA THR A 620 -13.90 26.15 19.04
C THR A 620 -14.89 27.20 19.54
N TRP A 621 -15.73 27.76 18.67
CA TRP A 621 -16.58 28.86 19.01
C TRP A 621 -17.97 28.81 18.38
N GLY A 622 -18.97 29.29 19.13
CA GLY A 622 -20.33 29.49 18.68
C GLY A 622 -21.04 28.22 18.20
N PHE A 623 -21.90 28.34 17.21
CA PHE A 623 -22.61 27.19 16.60
C PHE A 623 -21.65 26.18 15.93
N LEU A 624 -20.49 26.64 15.52
CA LEU A 624 -19.51 25.82 14.85
C LEU A 624 -18.58 25.05 15.80
N GLU A 625 -18.69 25.25 17.13
CA GLU A 625 -17.87 24.50 18.09
C GLU A 625 -17.91 23.00 17.81
N ASP A 626 -16.73 22.31 17.81
CA ASP A 626 -16.52 20.92 17.46
C ASP A 626 -16.85 20.52 16.01
N VAL A 627 -17.23 21.47 15.16
CA VAL A 627 -17.29 21.22 13.72
C VAL A 627 -15.87 21.16 13.18
N VAL A 628 -15.57 20.09 12.42
CA VAL A 628 -14.29 19.93 11.74
C VAL A 628 -14.50 20.11 10.24
N VAL A 629 -13.77 21.03 9.65
CA VAL A 629 -13.71 21.22 8.19
C VAL A 629 -12.34 20.81 7.71
N GLY A 630 -12.31 19.88 6.79
CA GLY A 630 -11.11 19.37 6.16
C GLY A 630 -11.16 19.49 4.65
N GLY A 631 -10.01 19.32 4.04
CA GLY A 631 -9.90 19.28 2.60
C GLY A 631 -8.55 18.73 2.14
N GLY A 632 -8.51 18.25 0.91
CA GLY A 632 -7.33 17.75 0.26
C GLY A 632 -7.18 18.33 -1.15
N TYR A 633 -5.95 18.56 -1.54
CA TYR A 633 -5.57 18.90 -2.90
C TYR A 633 -4.51 17.93 -3.38
N ARG A 634 -4.63 17.45 -4.62
CA ARG A 634 -3.65 16.60 -5.28
C ARG A 634 -3.36 17.11 -6.67
N PHE A 635 -2.07 17.20 -6.98
CA PHE A 635 -1.54 17.50 -8.30
C PHE A 635 -0.64 16.39 -8.80
N ARG A 636 -0.76 16.04 -10.07
CA ARG A 636 0.16 15.18 -10.81
C ARG A 636 0.53 15.86 -12.12
N SER A 637 1.83 15.92 -12.42
CA SER A 637 2.29 16.42 -13.72
C SER A 637 1.97 15.43 -14.83
N MET A 638 2.18 15.85 -16.05
CA MET A 638 2.10 15.00 -17.24
C MET A 638 2.94 13.73 -17.07
N SER A 639 2.43 12.60 -17.56
CA SER A 639 3.15 11.34 -17.66
C SER A 639 2.69 10.55 -18.90
N TYR A 640 3.38 9.46 -19.20
CA TYR A 640 3.05 8.66 -20.38
C TYR A 640 2.46 7.31 -19.97
N ALA A 641 1.47 6.84 -20.73
CA ALA A 641 1.00 5.46 -20.65
C ALA A 641 2.09 4.55 -21.21
N THR A 642 2.67 3.69 -20.36
CA THR A 642 3.79 2.84 -20.76
C THR A 642 3.38 1.77 -21.74
N MET A 643 4.21 1.57 -22.75
CA MET A 643 4.20 0.36 -23.56
C MET A 643 5.39 -0.53 -23.14
N ARG A 644 5.12 -1.81 -22.89
CA ARG A 644 6.16 -2.83 -22.88
C ARG A 644 6.47 -3.17 -24.34
N GLY A 645 7.62 -2.70 -24.80
CA GLY A 645 8.30 -3.15 -26.04
C GLY A 645 7.70 -2.66 -27.34
N SER A 646 8.01 -1.52 -27.82
CA SER A 646 8.23 -1.09 -29.21
C SER A 646 7.66 0.27 -29.64
N TYR A 647 6.71 0.89 -28.99
CA TYR A 647 6.21 2.19 -29.45
C TYR A 647 5.91 3.14 -28.30
N VAL A 648 6.71 4.20 -28.23
CA VAL A 648 6.39 5.35 -27.37
C VAL A 648 6.02 6.50 -28.27
N ASP A 649 4.73 6.74 -28.33
CA ASP A 649 4.23 7.96 -28.97
C ASP A 649 3.99 9.02 -27.88
N LYS A 650 4.51 10.24 -28.12
CA LYS A 650 4.24 11.41 -27.28
C LYS A 650 2.72 11.73 -27.16
N ASP A 651 1.92 11.18 -28.07
CA ASP A 651 0.48 11.32 -28.05
C ASP A 651 -0.21 10.34 -27.06
N LEU A 652 0.49 9.32 -26.56
CA LEU A 652 0.02 8.40 -25.51
C LEU A 652 0.34 8.93 -24.11
N ARG A 653 -0.05 10.16 -23.82
CA ARG A 653 0.22 10.85 -22.56
C ARG A 653 -1.04 11.03 -21.72
N PHE A 654 -0.82 11.18 -20.45
CA PHE A 654 -1.78 11.69 -19.49
C PHE A 654 -1.52 13.17 -19.25
N ASP A 655 -2.53 13.98 -19.40
CA ASP A 655 -2.43 15.40 -19.08
C ASP A 655 -2.30 15.61 -17.55
N PRO A 656 -1.75 16.73 -17.10
CA PRO A 656 -1.71 17.04 -15.66
C PRO A 656 -3.11 17.03 -15.04
N SER A 657 -3.20 16.64 -13.77
CA SER A 657 -4.48 16.60 -13.05
C SER A 657 -4.44 17.34 -11.73
N HIS A 658 -5.56 17.99 -11.39
CA HIS A 658 -5.75 18.80 -10.19
C HIS A 658 -7.03 18.37 -9.48
N ILE A 659 -6.92 17.65 -8.39
CA ILE A 659 -8.07 17.11 -7.67
C ILE A 659 -8.20 17.83 -6.33
N VAL A 660 -9.40 18.28 -6.03
CA VAL A 660 -9.75 18.91 -4.74
C VAL A 660 -10.88 18.12 -4.09
N ASP A 661 -10.68 17.76 -2.84
CA ASP A 661 -11.64 17.09 -2.00
C ASP A 661 -11.96 17.97 -0.78
N ILE A 662 -13.21 17.96 -0.32
CA ILE A 662 -13.65 18.68 0.89
C ILE A 662 -14.44 17.73 1.78
N ASN A 663 -14.26 17.83 3.09
CA ASN A 663 -15.02 17.08 4.08
C ASN A 663 -15.39 17.97 5.26
N VAL A 664 -16.56 17.67 5.84
CA VAL A 664 -17.08 18.34 7.03
C VAL A 664 -17.59 17.26 7.98
N SER A 665 -17.23 17.37 9.24
CA SER A 665 -17.76 16.52 10.31
C SER A 665 -18.37 17.40 11.39
N MET A 666 -19.58 17.07 11.85
CA MET A 666 -20.23 17.83 12.91
C MET A 666 -20.99 16.94 13.89
N PRO A 667 -20.93 17.23 15.20
CA PRO A 667 -21.69 16.49 16.21
C PRO A 667 -23.20 16.60 15.98
N LEU A 668 -23.94 15.50 16.11
CA LEU A 668 -25.40 15.47 15.97
C LEU A 668 -26.09 16.31 17.06
N SER A 669 -25.41 16.59 18.18
CA SER A 669 -25.89 17.50 19.23
C SER A 669 -26.24 18.92 18.74
N LYS A 670 -25.67 19.35 17.60
CA LYS A 670 -26.05 20.62 16.96
C LYS A 670 -27.50 20.64 16.47
N PHE A 671 -28.12 19.48 16.31
CA PHE A 671 -29.50 19.27 15.91
C PHE A 671 -30.36 18.62 17.00
N GLY A 672 -29.89 18.65 18.27
CA GLY A 672 -30.60 18.08 19.41
C GLY A 672 -30.37 16.56 19.64
N GLY A 673 -29.44 15.94 18.93
CA GLY A 673 -29.03 14.55 19.16
C GLY A 673 -27.92 14.40 20.19
N SER A 674 -27.35 13.19 20.32
CA SER A 674 -26.20 12.90 21.19
C SER A 674 -24.89 13.48 20.62
N LYS A 675 -23.94 13.80 21.49
CA LYS A 675 -22.57 14.20 21.12
C LYS A 675 -21.76 13.05 20.53
N ASP A 676 -22.10 11.81 20.87
CA ASP A 676 -21.38 10.62 20.43
C ASP A 676 -21.60 10.31 18.93
N TRP A 677 -22.61 10.94 18.35
CA TRP A 677 -22.92 10.81 16.93
C TRP A 677 -22.38 11.99 16.14
N ILE A 678 -21.63 11.70 15.09
CA ILE A 678 -21.02 12.67 14.18
C ILE A 678 -21.62 12.48 12.79
N LEU A 679 -22.19 13.55 12.23
CA LEU A 679 -22.56 13.60 10.82
C LEU A 679 -21.35 13.97 9.99
N THR A 680 -21.16 13.32 8.84
CA THR A 680 -20.08 13.61 7.90
C THR A 680 -20.65 13.94 6.53
N PHE A 681 -20.06 14.93 5.88
CA PHE A 681 -20.36 15.35 4.52
C PHE A 681 -19.05 15.45 3.75
N GLY A 682 -19.02 14.95 2.53
CA GLY A 682 -17.83 14.99 1.68
C GLY A 682 -18.17 15.31 0.24
N VAL A 683 -17.26 15.97 -0.45
CA VAL A 683 -17.26 16.09 -1.91
C VAL A 683 -15.88 15.72 -2.40
N ARG A 684 -15.79 14.65 -3.17
CA ARG A 684 -14.56 14.23 -3.84
C ARG A 684 -14.55 14.74 -5.25
N ASN A 685 -13.36 15.11 -5.74
CA ASN A 685 -13.19 15.70 -7.06
C ASN A 685 -14.17 16.87 -7.28
N LEU A 686 -14.09 17.86 -6.41
CA LEU A 686 -15.03 19.00 -6.32
C LEU A 686 -15.31 19.67 -7.66
N PHE A 687 -14.28 19.83 -8.50
CA PHE A 687 -14.39 20.49 -9.80
C PHE A 687 -14.79 19.56 -10.94
N GLY A 688 -14.90 18.24 -10.66
CA GLY A 688 -15.29 17.25 -11.66
C GLY A 688 -14.23 17.04 -12.75
N GLU A 689 -12.96 17.15 -12.36
CA GLU A 689 -11.80 16.92 -13.23
C GLU A 689 -11.89 15.52 -13.86
N LYS A 690 -11.65 15.44 -15.16
CA LYS A 690 -11.55 14.20 -15.91
C LYS A 690 -10.09 13.90 -16.14
N TYR A 691 -9.60 12.78 -15.60
CA TYR A 691 -8.18 12.44 -15.63
C TYR A 691 -7.98 10.94 -15.72
N PHE A 692 -6.79 10.55 -16.13
CA PHE A 692 -6.32 9.18 -16.02
C PHE A 692 -5.54 8.99 -14.72
N GLU A 693 -5.85 7.91 -14.02
CA GLU A 693 -5.21 7.60 -12.73
C GLU A 693 -3.91 6.82 -12.92
N SER A 694 -3.93 5.82 -13.79
CA SER A 694 -2.77 4.98 -14.08
C SER A 694 -2.96 4.23 -15.40
N ALA A 695 -1.89 3.60 -15.88
CA ALA A 695 -1.95 2.67 -17.00
C ALA A 695 -1.09 1.42 -16.72
N ARG A 696 -1.56 0.28 -17.19
CA ARG A 696 -0.72 -0.90 -17.39
C ARG A 696 -0.14 -0.90 -18.81
N HIS A 697 -0.98 -0.58 -19.76
CA HIS A 697 -0.67 -0.40 -21.18
C HIS A 697 -1.44 0.80 -21.71
N TYR A 698 -1.03 1.36 -22.85
CA TYR A 698 -1.68 2.50 -23.47
C TYR A 698 -3.18 2.27 -23.84
N TYR A 699 -3.59 1.03 -23.92
CA TYR A 699 -4.98 0.61 -24.15
C TYR A 699 -5.72 0.19 -22.88
N GLU A 700 -5.04 0.17 -21.73
CA GLU A 700 -5.55 -0.19 -20.40
C GLU A 700 -5.31 0.98 -19.42
N CYS A 701 -5.87 2.13 -19.76
CA CYS A 701 -5.71 3.34 -18.94
C CYS A 701 -6.94 3.51 -18.04
N LEU A 702 -6.68 3.57 -16.74
CA LEU A 702 -7.73 3.73 -15.75
C LEU A 702 -8.13 5.19 -15.63
N VAL A 703 -9.42 5.43 -15.74
CA VAL A 703 -10.01 6.75 -15.56
C VAL A 703 -10.25 7.00 -14.08
N GLY A 704 -9.89 8.18 -13.60
CA GLY A 704 -10.14 8.61 -12.24
C GLY A 704 -11.62 8.79 -11.92
N GLU A 705 -11.97 8.73 -10.65
CA GLU A 705 -13.36 8.87 -10.20
C GLU A 705 -13.94 10.27 -10.51
N PRO A 706 -15.21 10.35 -10.93
CA PRO A 706 -15.87 11.64 -11.13
C PRO A 706 -16.15 12.33 -9.80
N ARG A 707 -16.70 13.55 -9.86
CA ARG A 707 -17.21 14.22 -8.68
C ARG A 707 -18.27 13.36 -7.99
N THR A 708 -18.06 13.14 -6.68
CA THR A 708 -18.89 12.28 -5.84
C THR A 708 -19.22 13.03 -4.56
N PHE A 709 -20.50 13.00 -4.17
CA PHE A 709 -20.99 13.55 -2.90
C PHE A 709 -21.16 12.41 -1.91
N GLU A 710 -20.71 12.63 -0.69
CA GLU A 710 -20.79 11.65 0.38
C GLU A 710 -21.56 12.23 1.57
N ILE A 711 -22.40 11.41 2.17
CA ILE A 711 -23.01 11.64 3.47
C ILE A 711 -22.79 10.41 4.36
N GLY A 712 -22.45 10.62 5.61
CA GLY A 712 -22.24 9.55 6.55
C GLY A 712 -22.61 9.91 7.97
N ILE A 713 -22.67 8.91 8.80
CA ILE A 713 -22.85 8.99 10.23
C ILE A 713 -21.87 8.04 10.91
N ARG A 714 -21.25 8.50 11.98
CA ARG A 714 -20.41 7.67 12.83
C ARG A 714 -20.72 7.92 14.30
N ALA A 715 -20.49 6.90 15.13
CA ALA A 715 -20.60 6.99 16.56
C ALA A 715 -19.46 6.21 17.23
N THR A 716 -19.05 6.65 18.41
CA THR A 716 -18.10 5.94 19.27
C THR A 716 -18.62 6.04 20.71
N PHE A 717 -18.75 4.87 21.36
CA PHE A 717 -19.28 4.73 22.71
C PHE A 717 -18.27 4.08 23.64
#